data_94bb4e7bb8f18063d5e2481d291064ee
#
_entry.id   94bb4e7bb8f18063d5e2481d291064ee
#
_cell.length_a   1.000
_cell.length_b   1.000
_cell.length_c   1.000
_cell.angle_alpha   90.00
_cell.angle_beta   90.00
_cell.angle_gamma   90.00
#
_symmetry.space_group_name_H-M   'P 1'
#
loop_
_entity.id
_entity.type
_entity.pdbx_description
1 polymer ?
#
loop_
_entity_poly.entity_id
_entity_poly.type
_entity_poly.pdbx_seq_one_letter_code
_entity_poly.pdbx_strand_id
1 'polypeptide(L)'
;LYVLDRALRPQPLGAVGELYIGGVGVARGYLNRPELNAERFLAAPFVAGGRLYRTGDLARWLADGNLEYLGRADDQVKIRGNRVEPDEVRDRLAALPGVRDAAVVARDSAVRGTHLVGYYVAAAELDAGQLRAGLSATLPDFMLPAFFVRIDSLPLSANGKLDRRQLPAPPEQVAAVAPRTATEAELAAVWADVLGVAEVGVHDDFYALGGDSILMLRIRAAAQRRGLGFELADLMRNPTVAGLAERLVRPLAERSYQPFELVSEVDKPRLEGLEDAFPTSRLSLGLLFHSRQRPGSSVYHDVFHYRFDLAWDEAAFRHALDRVVAAYPALRSSFDLSGASEPLQLVHTQARSEPLILDLRGNPEAGTVLDEHIRQRRFHRYSLQQPGLFLFAAFVREDGLDLVFSFHHAILDGWSVANLIVALVAAYRGEPLPSPAPALACHVREELAALASPAAVGYWTGLLEGARMTRLDGFGAHEPQAAQGPASHREALPDGLLERLKATAAQRGLPLKSLLLAAHCLTLHLFSRSDSVVTGAISNGRPELPDADRMVGLFLNTVPVRSEIAGHSWIEVADALFRQERDGHAHRRYPLSAIQQIVGDELSSAFNYVNLHVLEPLWQLRDFRVWEETNFALLVNVIATPSDGMYLRIDSDGRGISRSQAALIGATFVELLWRLAEHPDEAADFAFLAPRRDAASQPEPLVD
;
A
#
# COMPACT_ATOMS: atom_id res chain seq x y z
N LEU A 1 17.01 37.49 0.76
CA LEU A 1 17.75 36.50 -0.02
C LEU A 1 18.43 37.21 -1.19
N TYR A 2 19.64 36.80 -1.53
CA TYR A 2 20.42 37.37 -2.62
C TYR A 2 21.03 36.23 -3.45
N VAL A 3 20.92 36.32 -4.78
CA VAL A 3 21.64 35.44 -5.71
C VAL A 3 22.81 36.20 -6.26
N LEU A 4 24.05 35.79 -5.90
CA LEU A 4 25.26 36.55 -6.17
C LEU A 4 26.25 35.73 -7.01
N ASP A 5 27.12 36.48 -7.75
CA ASP A 5 28.29 35.90 -8.39
C ASP A 5 29.46 35.72 -7.41
N ARG A 6 30.58 35.17 -7.88
CA ARG A 6 31.79 34.97 -7.07
C ARG A 6 32.41 36.27 -6.55
N ALA A 7 32.06 37.42 -7.14
CA ALA A 7 32.51 38.75 -6.71
C ALA A 7 31.45 39.44 -5.81
N LEU A 8 30.47 38.69 -5.30
CA LEU A 8 29.35 39.15 -4.47
C LEU A 8 28.49 40.24 -5.14
N ARG A 9 28.36 40.21 -6.47
CA ARG A 9 27.45 41.09 -7.23
C ARG A 9 26.15 40.38 -7.51
N PRO A 10 24.99 41.07 -7.38
CA PRO A 10 23.68 40.51 -7.69
C PRO A 10 23.60 39.98 -9.13
N GLN A 11 23.02 38.79 -9.29
CA GLN A 11 22.80 38.19 -10.61
C GLN A 11 21.50 38.71 -11.24
N PRO A 12 21.50 38.93 -12.57
CA PRO A 12 20.27 39.26 -13.31
C PRO A 12 19.22 38.15 -13.19
N LEU A 13 17.96 38.49 -13.44
CA LEU A 13 16.86 37.50 -13.55
C LEU A 13 17.22 36.37 -14.52
N GLY A 14 17.01 35.14 -14.09
CA GLY A 14 17.32 33.93 -14.86
C GLY A 14 18.80 33.50 -14.80
N ALA A 15 19.72 34.34 -14.33
CA ALA A 15 21.11 33.96 -14.21
C ALA A 15 21.38 33.18 -12.91
N VAL A 16 22.18 32.13 -13.03
CA VAL A 16 22.56 31.27 -11.90
C VAL A 16 23.61 31.95 -11.06
N GLY A 17 23.44 31.98 -9.75
CA GLY A 17 24.42 32.44 -8.78
C GLY A 17 24.31 31.63 -7.48
N GLU A 18 25.21 31.94 -6.54
CA GLU A 18 25.14 31.34 -5.21
C GLU A 18 24.16 32.11 -4.34
N LEU A 19 23.35 31.39 -3.56
CA LEU A 19 22.34 31.96 -2.68
C LEU A 19 23.00 32.45 -1.37
N TYR A 20 22.70 33.68 -0.98
CA TYR A 20 23.12 34.28 0.26
C TYR A 20 21.93 34.78 1.06
N ILE A 21 22.01 34.63 2.38
CA ILE A 21 21.01 35.14 3.32
C ILE A 21 21.57 36.37 4.01
N GLY A 22 20.86 37.51 3.96
CA GLY A 22 21.19 38.74 4.66
C GLY A 22 20.07 39.20 5.58
N GLY A 23 20.37 40.16 6.45
CA GLY A 23 19.42 40.80 7.34
C GLY A 23 19.56 40.37 8.79
N VAL A 24 18.55 40.73 9.60
CA VAL A 24 18.59 40.58 11.08
C VAL A 24 18.62 39.14 11.57
N GLY A 25 18.18 38.20 10.71
CA GLY A 25 18.16 36.76 11.03
C GLY A 25 19.51 36.07 10.87
N VAL A 26 20.54 36.75 10.34
CA VAL A 26 21.87 36.14 10.16
C VAL A 26 22.56 36.00 11.52
N ALA A 27 22.90 34.76 11.86
CA ALA A 27 23.54 34.41 13.12
C ALA A 27 24.93 35.11 13.29
N ARG A 28 25.43 35.18 14.52
CA ARG A 28 26.76 35.76 14.82
C ARG A 28 27.91 34.93 14.22
N GLY A 29 27.73 33.64 14.07
CA GLY A 29 28.68 32.69 13.54
C GLY A 29 28.63 31.34 14.23
N TYR A 30 29.48 30.43 13.81
CA TYR A 30 29.71 29.14 14.45
C TYR A 30 30.61 29.28 15.67
N LEU A 31 30.21 28.65 16.77
CA LEU A 31 30.97 28.72 18.04
C LEU A 31 32.35 28.05 17.87
N ASN A 32 33.40 28.75 18.27
CA ASN A 32 34.82 28.29 18.22
C ASN A 32 35.30 27.83 16.82
N ARG A 33 34.75 28.42 15.74
CA ARG A 33 35.15 28.13 14.35
C ARG A 33 35.49 29.42 13.57
N PRO A 34 36.58 30.13 13.92
CA PRO A 34 36.88 31.44 13.32
C PRO A 34 37.12 31.35 11.82
N GLU A 35 37.79 30.31 11.33
CA GLU A 35 38.10 30.14 9.90
C GLU A 35 36.82 29.89 9.09
N LEU A 36 35.96 29.02 9.55
CA LEU A 36 34.66 28.75 8.92
C LEU A 36 33.73 29.98 8.96
N ASN A 37 33.81 30.77 10.05
CA ASN A 37 33.09 32.04 10.16
C ASN A 37 33.55 33.05 9.11
N ALA A 38 34.86 33.16 8.88
CA ALA A 38 35.41 34.05 7.87
C ALA A 38 35.01 33.64 6.44
N GLU A 39 34.86 32.35 6.19
CA GLU A 39 34.42 31.82 4.92
C GLU A 39 32.91 31.98 4.66
N ARG A 40 32.08 31.78 5.69
CA ARG A 40 30.61 31.66 5.56
C ARG A 40 29.88 32.96 5.91
N PHE A 41 30.41 33.81 6.77
CA PHE A 41 29.76 35.04 7.20
C PHE A 41 30.52 36.25 6.67
N LEU A 42 30.10 36.73 5.51
CA LEU A 42 30.79 37.80 4.75
C LEU A 42 30.16 39.18 5.01
N ALA A 43 30.92 40.25 4.78
CA ALA A 43 30.36 41.60 4.74
C ALA A 43 29.52 41.78 3.45
N ALA A 44 28.35 42.40 3.55
CA ALA A 44 27.53 42.71 2.38
C ALA A 44 28.07 43.94 1.65
N PRO A 45 28.58 43.84 0.41
CA PRO A 45 29.23 44.99 -0.27
C PRO A 45 28.22 46.08 -0.66
N PHE A 46 26.93 45.78 -0.70
CA PHE A 46 25.86 46.70 -1.12
C PHE A 46 24.98 47.17 0.03
N VAL A 47 25.22 46.74 1.28
CA VAL A 47 24.47 47.18 2.47
C VAL A 47 25.48 47.59 3.57
N ALA A 48 25.57 48.88 3.89
CA ALA A 48 26.49 49.36 4.91
C ALA A 48 26.26 48.67 6.26
N GLY A 49 27.32 48.04 6.79
CA GLY A 49 27.25 47.25 8.04
C GLY A 49 26.49 45.94 7.92
N GLY A 50 25.98 45.58 6.74
CA GLY A 50 25.26 44.34 6.49
C GLY A 50 26.17 43.13 6.52
N ARG A 51 25.59 41.97 6.89
CA ARG A 51 26.23 40.67 6.87
C ARG A 51 25.47 39.72 5.99
N LEU A 52 26.19 38.85 5.29
CA LEU A 52 25.66 37.78 4.45
C LEU A 52 26.14 36.45 4.99
N TYR A 53 25.21 35.51 5.05
CA TYR A 53 25.53 34.12 5.24
C TYR A 53 25.57 33.41 3.88
N ARG A 54 26.69 32.82 3.56
CA ARG A 54 26.94 32.05 2.36
C ARG A 54 26.35 30.65 2.54
N THR A 55 25.24 30.31 1.82
CA THR A 55 24.52 29.03 2.01
C THR A 55 25.27 27.88 1.35
N GLY A 56 25.98 28.12 0.24
CA GLY A 56 26.52 27.11 -0.65
C GLY A 56 25.51 26.55 -1.64
N ASP A 57 24.31 27.08 -1.68
CA ASP A 57 23.26 26.67 -2.62
C ASP A 57 23.35 27.49 -3.91
N LEU A 58 23.09 26.89 -5.06
CA LEU A 58 22.94 27.56 -6.35
C LEU A 58 21.47 27.83 -6.61
N ALA A 59 21.15 29.04 -7.02
CA ALA A 59 19.80 29.45 -7.32
C ALA A 59 19.75 30.48 -8.45
N ARG A 60 18.57 30.75 -8.96
CA ARG A 60 18.27 31.87 -9.84
C ARG A 60 16.93 32.50 -9.53
N TRP A 61 16.79 33.78 -9.75
CA TRP A 61 15.52 34.48 -9.70
C TRP A 61 14.73 34.23 -10.99
N LEU A 62 13.48 33.83 -10.87
CA LEU A 62 12.55 33.73 -11.98
C LEU A 62 11.82 35.06 -12.21
N ALA A 63 11.24 35.22 -13.39
CA ALA A 63 10.52 36.44 -13.77
C ALA A 63 9.27 36.74 -12.90
N ASP A 64 8.72 35.73 -12.26
CA ASP A 64 7.59 35.82 -11.34
C ASP A 64 7.98 36.19 -9.90
N GLY A 65 9.28 36.39 -9.63
CA GLY A 65 9.80 36.74 -8.32
C GLY A 65 10.08 35.55 -7.41
N ASN A 66 9.93 34.31 -7.88
CA ASN A 66 10.30 33.10 -7.17
C ASN A 66 11.79 32.81 -7.33
N LEU A 67 12.36 32.12 -6.33
CA LEU A 67 13.71 31.54 -6.40
C LEU A 67 13.62 30.08 -6.83
N GLU A 68 14.31 29.75 -7.91
CA GLU A 68 14.49 28.36 -8.32
C GLU A 68 15.81 27.84 -7.74
N TYR A 69 15.72 26.77 -6.96
CA TYR A 69 16.87 26.06 -6.42
C TYR A 69 17.46 25.13 -7.47
N LEU A 70 18.77 25.20 -7.69
CA LEU A 70 19.50 24.48 -8.75
C LEU A 70 20.54 23.48 -8.22
N GLY A 71 20.57 23.28 -6.90
CA GLY A 71 21.53 22.37 -6.28
C GLY A 71 22.59 23.10 -5.45
N ARG A 72 23.66 22.39 -5.12
CA ARG A 72 24.77 22.93 -4.28
C ARG A 72 25.99 23.28 -5.09
N ALA A 73 26.68 24.31 -4.61
CA ALA A 73 27.99 24.73 -5.14
C ALA A 73 29.17 23.93 -4.54
N ASP A 74 28.94 23.28 -3.39
CA ASP A 74 29.89 22.44 -2.67
C ASP A 74 29.51 20.95 -2.78
N ASP A 75 30.32 20.07 -2.20
CA ASP A 75 30.20 18.63 -2.27
C ASP A 75 29.24 18.05 -1.23
N GLN A 76 28.57 18.89 -0.44
CA GLN A 76 27.56 18.46 0.52
C GLN A 76 26.37 17.84 -0.18
N VAL A 77 25.87 16.75 0.39
CA VAL A 77 24.71 16.03 -0.13
C VAL A 77 23.68 15.79 0.97
N LYS A 78 22.44 15.68 0.60
CA LYS A 78 21.41 15.20 1.50
C LYS A 78 21.19 13.69 1.26
N ILE A 79 21.51 12.88 2.26
CA ILE A 79 21.26 11.44 2.25
C ILE A 79 20.14 11.15 3.23
N ARG A 80 18.98 10.70 2.73
CA ARG A 80 17.81 10.42 3.56
C ARG A 80 17.43 11.59 4.48
N GLY A 81 17.45 12.83 3.93
CA GLY A 81 17.16 14.06 4.67
C GLY A 81 18.29 14.59 5.55
N ASN A 82 19.31 13.79 5.86
CA ASN A 82 20.45 14.20 6.67
C ASN A 82 21.52 14.87 5.82
N ARG A 83 22.07 15.98 6.31
CA ARG A 83 23.19 16.69 5.68
C ARG A 83 24.46 15.90 5.90
N VAL A 84 25.07 15.42 4.83
CA VAL A 84 26.28 14.61 4.85
C VAL A 84 27.41 15.33 4.14
N GLU A 85 28.58 15.34 4.78
CA GLU A 85 29.85 15.76 4.18
C GLU A 85 30.55 14.49 3.65
N PRO A 86 30.61 14.26 2.34
CA PRO A 86 31.29 13.07 1.79
C PRO A 86 32.78 13.02 2.18
N ASP A 87 33.39 14.15 2.38
CA ASP A 87 34.80 14.25 2.81
C ASP A 87 35.02 13.70 4.23
N GLU A 88 34.07 13.88 5.15
CA GLU A 88 34.17 13.29 6.49
C GLU A 88 34.14 11.76 6.40
N VAL A 89 33.24 11.22 5.58
CA VAL A 89 33.15 9.78 5.34
C VAL A 89 34.38 9.23 4.66
N ARG A 90 34.95 10.00 3.70
CA ARG A 90 36.23 9.69 3.05
C ARG A 90 37.34 9.54 4.06
N ASP A 91 37.51 10.53 4.94
CA ASP A 91 38.60 10.57 5.92
C ASP A 91 38.52 9.38 6.90
N ARG A 92 37.27 8.98 7.28
CA ARG A 92 37.08 7.81 8.09
C ARG A 92 37.35 6.50 7.33
N LEU A 93 36.96 6.43 6.04
CA LEU A 93 37.23 5.28 5.18
C LEU A 93 38.73 5.12 4.93
N ALA A 94 39.44 6.21 4.67
CA ALA A 94 40.90 6.21 4.48
C ALA A 94 41.67 5.79 5.73
N ALA A 95 41.10 6.00 6.94
CA ALA A 95 41.72 5.64 8.20
C ALA A 95 41.56 4.12 8.54
N LEU A 96 40.77 3.36 7.77
CA LEU A 96 40.56 1.95 8.03
C LEU A 96 41.76 1.09 7.65
N PRO A 97 42.07 0.01 8.39
CA PRO A 97 43.17 -0.89 8.10
C PRO A 97 43.11 -1.45 6.68
N GLY A 98 44.24 -1.34 5.93
CA GLY A 98 44.34 -1.86 4.57
C GLY A 98 43.93 -0.87 3.47
N VAL A 99 43.26 0.21 3.80
CA VAL A 99 42.96 1.29 2.85
C VAL A 99 44.17 2.22 2.74
N ARG A 100 44.63 2.48 1.50
CA ARG A 100 45.75 3.37 1.21
C ARG A 100 45.29 4.79 0.87
N ASP A 101 44.17 4.87 0.18
CA ASP A 101 43.51 6.12 -0.22
C ASP A 101 42.02 5.87 -0.45
N ALA A 102 41.22 6.92 -0.37
CA ALA A 102 39.76 6.80 -0.52
C ALA A 102 39.15 8.04 -1.15
N ALA A 103 38.00 7.83 -1.79
CA ALA A 103 37.09 8.90 -2.22
C ALA A 103 35.65 8.46 -1.91
N VAL A 104 34.81 9.40 -1.53
CA VAL A 104 33.38 9.16 -1.33
C VAL A 104 32.60 10.14 -2.18
N VAL A 105 31.67 9.62 -2.98
CA VAL A 105 30.81 10.44 -3.84
C VAL A 105 29.38 10.03 -3.70
N ALA A 106 28.48 10.99 -3.78
CA ALA A 106 27.06 10.71 -3.91
C ALA A 106 26.72 10.33 -5.35
N ARG A 107 25.87 9.32 -5.48
CA ARG A 107 25.30 8.86 -6.75
C ARG A 107 23.80 8.79 -6.62
N ASP A 108 23.11 9.16 -7.69
CA ASP A 108 21.67 8.97 -7.79
C ASP A 108 21.38 7.68 -8.55
N SER A 109 20.46 6.89 -8.04
CA SER A 109 19.92 5.73 -8.76
C SER A 109 18.41 5.68 -8.68
N ALA A 110 17.77 5.16 -9.71
CA ALA A 110 16.31 5.05 -9.75
C ALA A 110 15.73 4.14 -8.63
N VAL A 111 16.55 3.20 -8.15
CA VAL A 111 16.13 2.19 -7.15
C VAL A 111 16.42 2.65 -5.71
N ARG A 112 17.53 3.38 -5.48
CA ARG A 112 18.04 3.70 -4.13
C ARG A 112 18.03 5.19 -3.79
N GLY A 113 17.64 6.05 -4.75
CA GLY A 113 17.80 7.50 -4.61
C GLY A 113 19.26 7.92 -4.45
N THR A 114 19.49 9.09 -3.85
CA THR A 114 20.83 9.61 -3.56
C THR A 114 21.48 8.79 -2.44
N HIS A 115 22.63 8.18 -2.74
CA HIS A 115 23.40 7.35 -1.80
C HIS A 115 24.91 7.57 -1.96
N LEU A 116 25.67 7.25 -0.91
CA LEU A 116 27.12 7.33 -0.94
C LEU A 116 27.74 6.07 -1.53
N VAL A 117 28.76 6.26 -2.35
CA VAL A 117 29.64 5.21 -2.85
C VAL A 117 31.07 5.51 -2.36
N GLY A 118 31.63 4.60 -1.59
CA GLY A 118 33.01 4.66 -1.13
C GLY A 118 33.94 3.95 -2.12
N TYR A 119 34.81 4.70 -2.75
CA TYR A 119 35.92 4.18 -3.57
C TYR A 119 37.16 4.11 -2.71
N TYR A 120 37.87 2.97 -2.77
CA TYR A 120 39.08 2.79 -1.97
C TYR A 120 40.20 2.15 -2.77
N VAL A 121 41.43 2.56 -2.43
CA VAL A 121 42.65 1.96 -2.98
C VAL A 121 43.25 1.03 -1.93
N ALA A 122 43.46 -0.22 -2.30
CA ALA A 122 44.06 -1.22 -1.42
C ALA A 122 44.83 -2.27 -2.23
N ALA A 123 45.80 -2.93 -1.60
CA ALA A 123 46.61 -3.97 -2.24
C ALA A 123 45.80 -5.21 -2.69
N ALA A 124 44.72 -5.52 -1.95
CA ALA A 124 43.76 -6.57 -2.22
C ALA A 124 42.34 -6.06 -1.98
N GLU A 125 41.35 -6.77 -2.46
CA GLU A 125 39.95 -6.49 -2.15
C GLU A 125 39.70 -6.67 -0.65
N LEU A 126 39.02 -5.71 -0.04
CA LEU A 126 38.64 -5.74 1.37
C LEU A 126 37.18 -6.14 1.49
N ASP A 127 36.85 -6.88 2.51
CA ASP A 127 35.47 -7.28 2.80
C ASP A 127 34.58 -6.05 3.09
N ALA A 128 33.52 -5.90 2.31
CA ALA A 128 32.60 -4.75 2.44
C ALA A 128 31.90 -4.69 3.81
N GLY A 129 31.66 -5.85 4.44
CA GLY A 129 31.07 -5.95 5.77
C GLY A 129 32.06 -5.42 6.82
N GLN A 130 33.37 -5.70 6.70
CA GLN A 130 34.40 -5.19 7.59
C GLN A 130 34.58 -3.67 7.42
N LEU A 131 34.59 -3.16 6.18
CA LEU A 131 34.64 -1.72 5.91
C LEU A 131 33.44 -1.02 6.54
N ARG A 132 32.25 -1.55 6.35
CA ARG A 132 31.01 -1.00 6.93
C ARG A 132 31.05 -1.05 8.47
N ALA A 133 31.44 -2.15 9.07
CA ALA A 133 31.57 -2.27 10.52
C ALA A 133 32.59 -1.29 11.11
N GLY A 134 33.72 -1.07 10.41
CA GLY A 134 34.72 -0.09 10.81
C GLY A 134 34.20 1.35 10.78
N LEU A 135 33.41 1.69 9.77
CA LEU A 135 32.79 3.02 9.65
C LEU A 135 31.64 3.21 10.66
N SER A 136 30.81 2.19 10.91
CA SER A 136 29.67 2.27 11.84
C SER A 136 30.09 2.49 13.29
N ALA A 137 31.35 2.19 13.63
CA ALA A 137 31.91 2.49 14.96
C ALA A 137 32.05 4.01 15.22
N THR A 138 32.08 4.85 14.17
CA THR A 138 32.37 6.28 14.28
C THR A 138 31.42 7.19 13.51
N LEU A 139 30.61 6.63 12.63
CA LEU A 139 29.66 7.37 11.79
C LEU A 139 28.23 6.81 11.99
N PRO A 140 27.21 7.68 11.94
CA PRO A 140 25.83 7.25 11.95
C PRO A 140 25.45 6.53 10.65
N ASP A 141 24.41 5.71 10.69
CA ASP A 141 24.00 4.83 9.59
C ASP A 141 23.74 5.55 8.27
N PHE A 142 23.19 6.76 8.30
CA PHE A 142 22.92 7.56 7.10
C PHE A 142 24.20 8.08 6.38
N MET A 143 25.36 8.05 7.05
CA MET A 143 26.66 8.40 6.49
C MET A 143 27.42 7.19 5.93
N LEU A 144 26.91 5.96 6.12
CA LEU A 144 27.59 4.76 5.65
C LEU A 144 27.42 4.60 4.12
N PRO A 145 28.50 4.41 3.33
CA PRO A 145 28.39 4.12 1.92
C PRO A 145 27.54 2.89 1.62
N ALA A 146 26.67 3.01 0.61
CA ALA A 146 25.87 1.88 0.14
C ALA A 146 26.75 0.82 -0.55
N PHE A 147 27.80 1.28 -1.24
CA PHE A 147 28.74 0.44 -1.96
C PHE A 147 30.16 0.81 -1.63
N PHE A 148 31.04 -0.21 -1.62
CA PHE A 148 32.49 -0.04 -1.56
C PHE A 148 33.09 -0.62 -2.84
N VAL A 149 33.82 0.23 -3.58
CA VAL A 149 34.38 -0.13 -4.89
C VAL A 149 35.90 0.00 -4.80
N ARG A 150 36.62 -1.10 -4.96
CA ARG A 150 38.07 -1.06 -5.07
C ARG A 150 38.48 -0.50 -6.41
N ILE A 151 39.45 0.41 -6.39
CA ILE A 151 40.09 0.96 -7.58
C ILE A 151 41.62 0.89 -7.41
N ASP A 152 42.36 0.87 -8.53
CA ASP A 152 43.81 0.80 -8.47
C ASP A 152 44.47 2.14 -8.08
N SER A 153 43.86 3.24 -8.46
CA SER A 153 44.25 4.62 -8.09
C SER A 153 43.07 5.56 -8.22
N LEU A 154 43.06 6.66 -7.44
CA LEU A 154 42.09 7.73 -7.60
C LEU A 154 42.34 8.49 -8.92
N PRO A 155 41.33 8.62 -9.79
CA PRO A 155 41.45 9.40 -11.01
C PRO A 155 41.50 10.91 -10.65
N LEU A 156 42.58 11.57 -11.01
CA LEU A 156 42.74 13.00 -10.75
C LEU A 156 42.71 13.78 -12.07
N SER A 157 42.04 14.92 -12.05
CA SER A 157 42.06 15.90 -13.14
C SER A 157 43.42 16.57 -13.27
N ALA A 158 43.68 17.28 -14.39
CA ALA A 158 44.90 18.04 -14.61
C ALA A 158 45.25 19.04 -13.49
N ASN A 159 44.26 19.44 -12.68
CA ASN A 159 44.41 20.35 -11.54
C ASN A 159 44.53 19.61 -10.19
N GLY A 160 44.75 18.29 -10.19
CA GLY A 160 44.92 17.48 -8.97
C GLY A 160 43.64 17.21 -8.18
N LYS A 161 42.46 17.53 -8.71
CA LYS A 161 41.16 17.22 -8.07
C LYS A 161 40.60 15.89 -8.58
N LEU A 162 39.82 15.20 -7.75
CA LEU A 162 39.15 13.98 -8.11
C LEU A 162 38.28 14.17 -9.36
N ASP A 163 38.52 13.35 -10.40
CA ASP A 163 37.70 13.31 -11.60
C ASP A 163 36.57 12.27 -11.42
N ARG A 164 35.43 12.74 -10.93
CA ARG A 164 34.27 11.90 -10.66
C ARG A 164 33.69 11.16 -11.86
N ARG A 165 33.98 11.66 -13.10
CA ARG A 165 33.48 11.05 -14.33
C ARG A 165 34.25 9.78 -14.70
N GLN A 166 35.48 9.66 -14.22
CA GLN A 166 36.32 8.48 -14.43
C GLN A 166 36.16 7.42 -13.36
N LEU A 167 35.41 7.70 -12.27
CA LEU A 167 35.10 6.70 -11.27
C LEU A 167 34.14 5.66 -11.86
N PRO A 168 34.43 4.34 -11.74
CA PRO A 168 33.58 3.30 -12.25
C PRO A 168 32.20 3.39 -11.60
N ALA A 169 31.16 3.05 -12.36
CA ALA A 169 29.83 2.91 -11.79
C ALA A 169 29.87 1.82 -10.69
N PRO A 170 29.24 2.04 -9.53
CA PRO A 170 29.06 0.96 -8.58
C PRO A 170 28.27 -0.14 -9.27
N PRO A 171 28.48 -1.43 -8.93
CA PRO A 171 27.65 -2.48 -9.46
C PRO A 171 26.19 -2.17 -9.11
N GLU A 172 25.38 -1.84 -10.09
CA GLU A 172 23.95 -1.54 -9.93
C GLU A 172 23.13 -2.74 -9.43
N GLN A 173 23.68 -3.93 -9.58
CA GLN A 173 23.29 -5.11 -8.85
C GLN A 173 24.31 -5.33 -7.75
N VAL A 174 23.88 -5.19 -6.49
CA VAL A 174 24.48 -6.04 -5.46
C VAL A 174 24.28 -7.44 -6.02
N ALA A 175 25.35 -8.12 -6.40
CA ALA A 175 25.25 -9.53 -6.75
C ALA A 175 24.47 -10.16 -5.59
N ALA A 176 23.33 -10.76 -5.90
CA ALA A 176 22.47 -11.38 -4.89
C ALA A 176 23.39 -12.22 -4.02
N VAL A 177 23.48 -11.91 -2.73
CA VAL A 177 24.38 -12.65 -1.86
C VAL A 177 23.88 -14.08 -1.88
N ALA A 178 24.67 -14.96 -2.46
CA ALA A 178 24.29 -16.34 -2.71
C ALA A 178 23.92 -17.04 -1.39
N PRO A 179 22.96 -17.96 -1.40
CA PRO A 179 22.59 -18.75 -0.25
C PRO A 179 23.81 -19.51 0.32
N ARG A 180 23.98 -19.42 1.63
CA ARG A 180 25.10 -20.03 2.38
C ARG A 180 24.76 -21.44 2.87
N THR A 181 23.44 -21.74 2.98
CA THR A 181 22.92 -23.02 3.46
C THR A 181 21.90 -23.59 2.45
N ALA A 182 21.64 -24.88 2.51
CA ALA A 182 20.60 -25.52 1.71
C ALA A 182 19.21 -24.90 1.99
N THR A 183 18.94 -24.56 3.22
CA THR A 183 17.70 -23.91 3.65
C THR A 183 17.53 -22.52 3.04
N GLU A 184 18.58 -21.69 3.07
CA GLU A 184 18.57 -20.39 2.40
C GLU A 184 18.35 -20.54 0.88
N ALA A 185 18.97 -21.54 0.27
CA ALA A 185 18.81 -21.81 -1.17
C ALA A 185 17.36 -22.20 -1.54
N GLU A 186 16.74 -23.05 -0.73
CA GLU A 186 15.35 -23.45 -0.93
C GLU A 186 14.38 -22.28 -0.70
N LEU A 187 14.59 -21.45 0.35
CA LEU A 187 13.78 -20.24 0.57
C LEU A 187 13.96 -19.22 -0.55
N ALA A 188 15.20 -18.95 -0.98
CA ALA A 188 15.47 -18.01 -2.07
C ALA A 188 14.80 -18.47 -3.38
N ALA A 189 14.82 -19.78 -3.68
CA ALA A 189 14.13 -20.33 -4.83
C ALA A 189 12.60 -20.21 -4.73
N VAL A 190 12.03 -20.40 -3.51
CA VAL A 190 10.60 -20.19 -3.26
C VAL A 190 10.22 -18.72 -3.49
N TRP A 191 11.03 -17.80 -2.97
CA TRP A 191 10.77 -16.37 -3.13
C TRP A 191 10.87 -15.94 -4.60
N ALA A 192 11.91 -16.39 -5.33
CA ALA A 192 12.08 -16.09 -6.74
C ALA A 192 10.88 -16.55 -7.58
N ASP A 193 10.41 -17.78 -7.34
CA ASP A 193 9.25 -18.36 -8.02
C ASP A 193 7.95 -17.59 -7.72
N VAL A 194 7.69 -17.27 -6.46
CA VAL A 194 6.45 -16.60 -6.02
C VAL A 194 6.42 -15.11 -6.39
N LEU A 195 7.58 -14.43 -6.30
CA LEU A 195 7.70 -13.00 -6.61
C LEU A 195 7.90 -12.74 -8.12
N GLY A 196 8.14 -13.79 -8.92
CA GLY A 196 8.35 -13.65 -10.35
C GLY A 196 9.67 -12.97 -10.73
N VAL A 197 10.69 -13.04 -9.87
CA VAL A 197 12.02 -12.45 -10.10
C VAL A 197 13.04 -13.54 -10.48
N ALA A 198 14.07 -13.16 -11.25
CA ALA A 198 15.04 -14.14 -11.74
C ALA A 198 15.90 -14.76 -10.62
N GLU A 199 16.26 -13.98 -9.61
CA GLU A 199 17.13 -14.38 -8.51
C GLU A 199 16.82 -13.56 -7.27
N VAL A 200 16.95 -14.15 -6.07
CA VAL A 200 16.77 -13.49 -4.76
C VAL A 200 18.02 -13.71 -3.93
N GLY A 201 18.64 -12.62 -3.49
CA GLY A 201 19.74 -12.64 -2.54
C GLY A 201 19.24 -12.87 -1.10
N VAL A 202 20.07 -13.49 -0.26
CA VAL A 202 19.68 -13.82 1.12
C VAL A 202 19.39 -12.60 1.98
N HIS A 203 19.86 -11.42 1.60
CA HIS A 203 19.61 -10.15 2.29
C HIS A 203 18.65 -9.22 1.57
N ASP A 204 18.05 -9.67 0.47
CA ASP A 204 17.01 -8.89 -0.22
C ASP A 204 15.77 -8.81 0.65
N ASP A 205 15.21 -7.60 0.73
CA ASP A 205 14.01 -7.33 1.51
C ASP A 205 12.75 -7.74 0.72
N PHE A 206 11.88 -8.51 1.35
CA PHE A 206 10.64 -9.01 0.76
C PHE A 206 9.75 -7.90 0.19
N TYR A 207 9.59 -6.79 0.93
CA TYR A 207 8.73 -5.69 0.50
C TYR A 207 9.36 -4.87 -0.63
N ALA A 208 10.70 -4.72 -0.59
CA ALA A 208 11.44 -4.07 -1.67
C ALA A 208 11.36 -4.86 -3.00
N LEU A 209 11.19 -6.18 -2.92
CA LEU A 209 10.94 -7.05 -4.08
C LEU A 209 9.47 -7.06 -4.54
N GLY A 210 8.61 -6.24 -3.95
CA GLY A 210 7.19 -6.14 -4.30
C GLY A 210 6.27 -7.07 -3.51
N GLY A 211 6.74 -7.63 -2.40
CA GLY A 211 5.96 -8.51 -1.54
C GLY A 211 4.77 -7.82 -0.88
N ASP A 212 3.66 -8.54 -0.79
CA ASP A 212 2.43 -8.14 -0.11
C ASP A 212 1.85 -9.29 0.73
N SER A 213 0.72 -9.03 1.41
CA SER A 213 0.09 -10.02 2.30
C SER A 213 -0.36 -11.31 1.61
N ILE A 214 -0.68 -11.27 0.32
CA ILE A 214 -1.07 -12.45 -0.45
C ILE A 214 0.15 -13.24 -0.89
N LEU A 215 1.19 -12.52 -1.34
CA LEU A 215 2.46 -13.16 -1.71
C LEU A 215 3.14 -13.80 -0.49
N MET A 216 2.99 -13.22 0.72
CA MET A 216 3.42 -13.87 1.96
C MET A 216 2.73 -15.23 2.19
N LEU A 217 1.41 -15.31 1.99
CA LEU A 217 0.68 -16.59 2.08
C LEU A 217 1.18 -17.60 1.06
N ARG A 218 1.43 -17.17 -0.19
CA ARG A 218 1.95 -18.03 -1.25
C ARG A 218 3.36 -18.52 -0.94
N ILE A 219 4.26 -17.65 -0.45
CA ILE A 219 5.61 -18.04 -0.03
C ILE A 219 5.53 -19.07 1.09
N ARG A 220 4.70 -18.83 2.12
CA ARG A 220 4.53 -19.78 3.22
C ARG A 220 4.04 -21.14 2.72
N ALA A 221 3.01 -21.15 1.87
CA ALA A 221 2.48 -22.38 1.29
C ALA A 221 3.52 -23.13 0.43
N ALA A 222 4.29 -22.41 -0.38
CA ALA A 222 5.34 -23.00 -1.20
C ALA A 222 6.51 -23.55 -0.37
N ALA A 223 6.91 -22.85 0.68
CA ALA A 223 7.93 -23.29 1.64
C ALA A 223 7.48 -24.54 2.41
N GLN A 224 6.20 -24.54 2.87
CA GLN A 224 5.65 -25.68 3.62
C GLN A 224 5.62 -26.97 2.76
N ARG A 225 5.30 -26.89 1.46
CA ARG A 225 5.40 -28.03 0.52
C ARG A 225 6.83 -28.57 0.42
N ARG A 226 7.85 -27.78 0.71
CA ARG A 226 9.27 -28.18 0.80
C ARG A 226 9.74 -28.55 2.22
N GLY A 227 8.81 -28.65 3.17
CA GLY A 227 9.11 -28.97 4.57
C GLY A 227 9.68 -27.82 5.40
N LEU A 228 9.61 -26.59 4.90
CA LEU A 228 10.06 -25.38 5.58
C LEU A 228 8.86 -24.67 6.22
N GLY A 229 8.77 -24.67 7.53
CA GLY A 229 7.67 -24.06 8.27
C GLY A 229 8.09 -22.75 8.95
N PHE A 230 7.23 -21.74 8.90
CA PHE A 230 7.34 -20.48 9.64
C PHE A 230 5.97 -19.81 9.76
N GLU A 231 5.82 -18.93 10.76
CA GLU A 231 4.61 -18.10 10.87
C GLU A 231 4.74 -16.83 10.02
N LEU A 232 3.63 -16.31 9.47
CA LEU A 232 3.68 -15.08 8.67
C LEU A 232 4.26 -13.90 9.46
N ALA A 233 4.03 -13.85 10.77
CA ALA A 233 4.63 -12.87 11.65
C ALA A 233 6.18 -12.94 11.67
N ASP A 234 6.77 -14.10 11.41
CA ASP A 234 8.24 -14.24 11.34
C ASP A 234 8.78 -13.60 10.07
N LEU A 235 8.09 -13.77 8.93
CA LEU A 235 8.43 -13.08 7.69
C LEU A 235 8.26 -11.56 7.80
N MET A 236 7.19 -11.10 8.45
CA MET A 236 6.98 -9.66 8.68
C MET A 236 8.06 -9.03 9.55
N ARG A 237 8.56 -9.76 10.56
CA ARG A 237 9.65 -9.29 11.45
C ARG A 237 11.02 -9.40 10.82
N ASN A 238 11.21 -10.38 9.95
CA ASN A 238 12.49 -10.72 9.33
C ASN A 238 12.29 -10.85 7.79
N PRO A 239 12.10 -9.72 7.09
CA PRO A 239 11.70 -9.73 5.68
C PRO A 239 12.87 -10.02 4.74
N THR A 240 13.78 -10.91 5.13
CA THR A 240 14.91 -11.40 4.32
C THR A 240 15.01 -12.91 4.39
N VAL A 241 15.54 -13.54 3.35
CA VAL A 241 15.76 -14.99 3.32
C VAL A 241 16.64 -15.45 4.49
N ALA A 242 17.75 -14.73 4.76
CA ALA A 242 18.66 -15.06 5.87
C ALA A 242 17.97 -14.97 7.23
N GLY A 243 17.25 -13.87 7.49
CA GLY A 243 16.55 -13.67 8.76
C GLY A 243 15.42 -14.66 8.98
N LEU A 244 14.70 -15.04 7.91
CA LEU A 244 13.64 -16.04 7.99
C LEU A 244 14.19 -17.45 8.18
N ALA A 245 15.32 -17.80 7.55
CA ALA A 245 15.95 -19.12 7.68
C ALA A 245 16.32 -19.48 9.13
N GLU A 246 16.66 -18.48 9.95
CA GLU A 246 16.97 -18.65 11.39
C GLU A 246 15.73 -18.95 12.23
N ARG A 247 14.52 -18.71 11.72
CA ARG A 247 13.24 -18.84 12.42
C ARG A 247 12.42 -20.04 12.00
N LEU A 248 12.93 -20.85 11.09
CA LEU A 248 12.20 -22.02 10.62
C LEU A 248 11.89 -23.00 11.75
N VAL A 249 10.64 -23.43 11.75
CA VAL A 249 10.15 -24.49 12.63
C VAL A 249 9.74 -25.69 11.77
N ARG A 250 9.72 -26.87 12.36
CA ARG A 250 9.16 -28.03 11.67
C ARG A 250 7.67 -27.79 11.43
N PRO A 251 7.16 -27.94 10.19
CA PRO A 251 5.74 -27.77 9.93
C PRO A 251 4.91 -28.62 10.89
N LEU A 252 3.99 -28.00 11.62
CA LEU A 252 3.02 -28.73 12.42
C LEU A 252 2.07 -29.45 11.46
N ALA A 253 1.74 -30.70 11.78
CA ALA A 253 0.71 -31.42 11.05
C ALA A 253 -0.61 -30.65 11.17
N GLU A 254 -1.13 -30.17 10.03
CA GLU A 254 -2.39 -29.42 10.01
C GLU A 254 -3.55 -30.36 10.40
N ARG A 255 -4.39 -29.87 11.31
CA ARG A 255 -5.63 -30.57 11.63
C ARG A 255 -6.58 -30.40 10.43
N SER A 256 -6.85 -31.48 9.74
CA SER A 256 -7.82 -31.53 8.66
C SER A 256 -9.19 -31.09 9.18
N TYR A 257 -9.86 -30.19 8.47
CA TYR A 257 -11.24 -29.82 8.73
C TYR A 257 -12.17 -30.95 8.29
N GLN A 258 -13.21 -31.22 9.11
CA GLN A 258 -14.27 -32.16 8.75
C GLN A 258 -15.61 -31.42 8.61
N PRO A 259 -16.44 -31.74 7.60
CA PRO A 259 -17.75 -31.11 7.44
C PRO A 259 -18.56 -31.17 8.74
N PHE A 260 -19.27 -30.07 9.04
CA PHE A 260 -20.12 -29.91 10.23
C PHE A 260 -19.37 -29.92 11.57
N GLU A 261 -17.99 -29.89 11.61
CA GLU A 261 -17.28 -29.96 12.88
C GLU A 261 -17.50 -28.74 13.79
N LEU A 262 -17.91 -27.60 13.21
CA LEU A 262 -18.17 -26.35 13.93
C LEU A 262 -19.64 -26.19 14.34
N VAL A 263 -20.52 -27.11 13.94
CA VAL A 263 -21.95 -27.04 14.23
C VAL A 263 -22.29 -27.79 15.51
N SER A 264 -23.22 -27.21 16.30
CA SER A 264 -23.77 -27.84 17.49
C SER A 264 -24.41 -29.20 17.18
N GLU A 265 -24.23 -30.21 18.01
CA GLU A 265 -24.82 -31.53 17.86
C GLU A 265 -26.37 -31.47 17.77
N VAL A 266 -26.97 -30.46 18.39
CA VAL A 266 -28.44 -30.26 18.36
C VAL A 266 -28.93 -29.85 16.96
N ASP A 267 -28.12 -29.15 16.19
CA ASP A 267 -28.49 -28.65 14.87
C ASP A 267 -28.17 -29.62 13.73
N LYS A 268 -27.20 -30.52 13.90
CA LYS A 268 -26.71 -31.44 12.86
C LYS A 268 -27.85 -32.26 12.20
N PRO A 269 -28.87 -32.78 12.91
CA PRO A 269 -29.96 -33.55 12.27
C PRO A 269 -30.77 -32.75 11.24
N ARG A 270 -30.73 -31.41 11.32
CA ARG A 270 -31.48 -30.53 10.40
C ARG A 270 -30.71 -30.23 9.11
N LEU A 271 -29.46 -30.62 9.03
CA LEU A 271 -28.54 -30.29 7.95
C LEU A 271 -28.35 -31.44 6.97
N GLU A 272 -29.19 -32.46 7.05
CA GLU A 272 -29.16 -33.62 6.15
C GLU A 272 -29.33 -33.17 4.69
N GLY A 273 -28.48 -33.70 3.80
CA GLY A 273 -28.47 -33.34 2.38
C GLY A 273 -27.60 -32.12 2.00
N LEU A 274 -27.03 -31.43 2.97
CA LEU A 274 -26.00 -30.39 2.72
C LEU A 274 -24.60 -31.00 2.58
N GLU A 275 -23.72 -30.29 1.92
CA GLU A 275 -22.29 -30.66 1.82
C GLU A 275 -21.55 -30.29 3.11
N ASP A 276 -21.86 -29.10 3.66
CA ASP A 276 -21.30 -28.58 4.90
C ASP A 276 -22.17 -27.50 5.51
N ALA A 277 -21.99 -27.21 6.78
CA ALA A 277 -22.52 -26.03 7.45
C ALA A 277 -21.60 -25.60 8.59
N PHE A 278 -21.56 -24.31 8.85
CA PHE A 278 -20.74 -23.73 9.91
C PHE A 278 -21.32 -22.39 10.37
N PRO A 279 -20.97 -21.87 11.55
CA PRO A 279 -21.42 -20.57 12.03
C PRO A 279 -21.14 -19.46 11.00
N THR A 280 -22.09 -18.58 10.79
CA THR A 280 -21.89 -17.41 9.92
C THR A 280 -20.84 -16.49 10.52
N SER A 281 -19.80 -16.12 9.75
CA SER A 281 -18.76 -15.19 10.23
C SER A 281 -19.37 -13.85 10.69
N ARG A 282 -18.75 -13.20 11.65
CA ARG A 282 -19.24 -11.92 12.18
C ARG A 282 -19.32 -10.84 11.11
N LEU A 283 -18.38 -10.85 10.14
CA LEU A 283 -18.45 -9.94 9.01
C LEU A 283 -19.66 -10.26 8.12
N SER A 284 -19.84 -11.50 7.65
CA SER A 284 -20.97 -11.89 6.83
C SER A 284 -22.29 -11.53 7.51
N LEU A 285 -22.41 -11.80 8.82
CA LEU A 285 -23.59 -11.47 9.59
C LEU A 285 -23.87 -9.95 9.61
N GLY A 286 -22.84 -9.13 9.78
CA GLY A 286 -22.94 -7.66 9.72
C GLY A 286 -23.40 -7.17 8.35
N LEU A 287 -22.83 -7.70 7.25
CA LEU A 287 -23.22 -7.32 5.89
C LEU A 287 -24.68 -7.70 5.59
N LEU A 288 -25.10 -8.90 5.99
CA LEU A 288 -26.48 -9.36 5.86
C LEU A 288 -27.45 -8.49 6.66
N PHE A 289 -27.07 -8.08 7.86
CA PHE A 289 -27.88 -7.20 8.71
C PHE A 289 -28.06 -5.81 8.05
N HIS A 290 -26.97 -5.17 7.62
CA HIS A 290 -27.02 -3.83 7.02
C HIS A 290 -27.78 -3.83 5.69
N SER A 291 -27.63 -4.85 4.85
CA SER A 291 -28.38 -4.96 3.59
C SER A 291 -29.88 -5.12 3.81
N ARG A 292 -30.30 -5.74 4.93
CA ARG A 292 -31.72 -5.87 5.31
C ARG A 292 -32.32 -4.63 5.94
N GLN A 293 -31.51 -3.88 6.70
CA GLN A 293 -31.96 -2.63 7.34
C GLN A 293 -32.31 -1.52 6.33
N ARG A 294 -31.72 -1.54 5.14
CA ARG A 294 -31.91 -0.48 4.13
C ARG A 294 -32.57 -1.04 2.87
N PRO A 295 -33.89 -1.31 2.90
CA PRO A 295 -34.59 -1.95 1.79
C PRO A 295 -34.62 -1.13 0.52
N GLY A 296 -33.99 -0.20 0.17
CA GLY A 296 -33.95 0.58 -1.08
C GLY A 296 -32.54 0.92 -1.52
N SER A 297 -31.53 0.48 -0.75
CA SER A 297 -30.12 0.75 -1.06
C SER A 297 -29.48 -0.44 -1.79
N SER A 298 -28.37 -0.18 -2.47
CA SER A 298 -27.51 -1.19 -3.07
C SER A 298 -26.37 -1.63 -2.15
N VAL A 299 -26.43 -1.30 -0.85
CA VAL A 299 -25.41 -1.65 0.12
C VAL A 299 -25.17 -3.16 0.14
N TYR A 300 -23.93 -3.55 -0.14
CA TYR A 300 -23.46 -4.94 -0.21
C TYR A 300 -24.09 -5.80 -1.32
N HIS A 301 -24.62 -5.14 -2.37
CA HIS A 301 -25.00 -5.75 -3.64
C HIS A 301 -24.03 -5.30 -4.71
N ASP A 302 -22.98 -6.09 -4.90
CA ASP A 302 -21.89 -5.73 -5.78
C ASP A 302 -22.14 -6.12 -7.21
N VAL A 303 -21.68 -5.29 -8.13
CA VAL A 303 -21.71 -5.55 -9.57
C VAL A 303 -20.35 -5.28 -10.16
N PHE A 304 -19.79 -6.29 -10.79
CA PHE A 304 -18.52 -6.24 -11.48
C PHE A 304 -18.76 -6.40 -12.98
N HIS A 305 -18.21 -5.54 -13.79
CA HIS A 305 -18.28 -5.61 -15.23
C HIS A 305 -16.87 -5.78 -15.80
N TYR A 306 -16.75 -6.74 -16.71
CA TYR A 306 -15.52 -7.07 -17.41
C TYR A 306 -15.77 -7.01 -18.90
N ARG A 307 -14.92 -6.30 -19.66
CA ARG A 307 -14.91 -6.29 -21.11
C ARG A 307 -13.79 -7.18 -21.61
N PHE A 308 -14.15 -8.26 -22.31
CA PHE A 308 -13.21 -9.22 -22.87
C PHE A 308 -13.16 -9.19 -24.40
N ASP A 309 -11.96 -9.41 -24.93
CA ASP A 309 -11.74 -9.74 -26.34
C ASP A 309 -11.70 -11.28 -26.47
N LEU A 310 -12.87 -11.88 -26.47
CA LEU A 310 -13.06 -13.33 -26.53
C LEU A 310 -14.08 -13.67 -27.61
N ALA A 311 -13.79 -14.71 -28.42
CA ALA A 311 -14.79 -15.32 -29.28
C ALA A 311 -15.88 -15.97 -28.44
N TRP A 312 -17.13 -15.76 -28.82
CA TRP A 312 -18.27 -16.25 -28.06
C TRP A 312 -18.69 -17.67 -28.46
N ASP A 313 -18.77 -18.54 -27.45
CA ASP A 313 -19.36 -19.88 -27.51
C ASP A 313 -20.27 -20.08 -26.29
N GLU A 314 -21.58 -20.08 -26.50
CA GLU A 314 -22.55 -20.20 -25.42
C GLU A 314 -22.46 -21.55 -24.69
N ALA A 315 -22.25 -22.65 -25.41
CA ALA A 315 -22.16 -23.98 -24.81
C ALA A 315 -20.93 -24.10 -23.92
N ALA A 316 -19.79 -23.62 -24.40
CA ALA A 316 -18.54 -23.55 -23.61
C ALA A 316 -18.72 -22.68 -22.37
N PHE A 317 -19.40 -21.52 -22.48
CA PHE A 317 -19.64 -20.64 -21.34
C PHE A 317 -20.55 -21.29 -20.27
N ARG A 318 -21.67 -21.90 -20.66
CA ARG A 318 -22.54 -22.60 -19.73
C ARG A 318 -21.81 -23.75 -19.04
N HIS A 319 -21.08 -24.56 -19.79
CA HIS A 319 -20.28 -25.64 -19.23
C HIS A 319 -19.19 -25.14 -18.25
N ALA A 320 -18.48 -24.07 -18.60
CA ALA A 320 -17.48 -23.45 -17.73
C ALA A 320 -18.11 -22.95 -16.42
N LEU A 321 -19.27 -22.31 -16.51
CA LEU A 321 -19.98 -21.80 -15.34
C LEU A 321 -20.44 -22.92 -14.41
N ASP A 322 -21.00 -24.01 -14.95
CA ASP A 322 -21.39 -25.19 -14.17
C ASP A 322 -20.20 -25.79 -13.42
N ARG A 323 -19.04 -25.92 -14.10
CA ARG A 323 -17.80 -26.40 -13.47
C ARG A 323 -17.33 -25.49 -12.34
N VAL A 324 -17.39 -24.18 -12.53
CA VAL A 324 -16.98 -23.19 -11.55
C VAL A 324 -17.92 -23.21 -10.34
N VAL A 325 -19.23 -23.25 -10.54
CA VAL A 325 -20.21 -23.32 -9.44
C VAL A 325 -20.06 -24.63 -8.65
N ALA A 326 -19.81 -25.75 -9.32
CA ALA A 326 -19.53 -27.02 -8.65
C ALA A 326 -18.25 -26.98 -7.82
N ALA A 327 -17.20 -26.32 -8.32
CA ALA A 327 -15.89 -26.27 -7.67
C ALA A 327 -15.83 -25.34 -6.45
N TYR A 328 -16.64 -24.28 -6.42
CA TYR A 328 -16.55 -23.25 -5.37
C TYR A 328 -17.74 -23.23 -4.42
N PRO A 329 -17.58 -23.73 -3.18
CA PRO A 329 -18.67 -23.82 -2.17
C PRO A 329 -19.36 -22.49 -1.88
N ALA A 330 -18.64 -21.35 -1.94
CA ALA A 330 -19.22 -20.03 -1.70
C ALA A 330 -20.40 -19.71 -2.65
N LEU A 331 -20.33 -20.16 -3.92
CA LEU A 331 -21.40 -19.97 -4.89
C LEU A 331 -22.61 -20.88 -4.62
N ARG A 332 -22.43 -21.91 -3.80
CA ARG A 332 -23.48 -22.85 -3.39
C ARG A 332 -23.95 -22.60 -1.95
N SER A 333 -23.56 -21.43 -1.38
CA SER A 333 -23.91 -21.06 -0.02
C SER A 333 -25.25 -20.35 0.08
N SER A 334 -25.91 -20.56 1.21
CA SER A 334 -27.09 -19.83 1.72
C SER A 334 -26.92 -19.56 3.22
N PHE A 335 -27.85 -18.83 3.85
CA PHE A 335 -27.77 -18.49 5.27
C PHE A 335 -29.05 -18.83 5.99
N ASP A 336 -28.94 -19.57 7.09
CA ASP A 336 -30.01 -19.76 8.08
C ASP A 336 -29.72 -18.82 9.27
N LEU A 337 -30.50 -17.75 9.38
CA LEU A 337 -30.29 -16.72 10.40
C LEU A 337 -31.10 -16.92 11.67
N SER A 338 -32.03 -17.86 11.69
CA SER A 338 -33.00 -18.02 12.78
C SER A 338 -33.51 -19.44 13.03
N GLY A 339 -33.12 -20.39 12.19
CA GLY A 339 -33.63 -21.76 12.28
C GLY A 339 -32.80 -22.69 13.18
N ALA A 340 -31.51 -22.39 13.35
CA ALA A 340 -30.58 -23.14 14.19
C ALA A 340 -30.30 -22.42 15.53
N SER A 341 -29.54 -23.04 16.41
CA SER A 341 -29.11 -22.44 17.72
C SER A 341 -28.32 -21.16 17.57
N GLU A 342 -27.62 -21.00 16.45
CA GLU A 342 -26.92 -19.80 16.02
C GLU A 342 -27.03 -19.62 14.50
N PRO A 343 -26.77 -18.40 13.95
CA PRO A 343 -26.78 -18.20 12.51
C PRO A 343 -25.75 -19.07 11.79
N LEU A 344 -26.18 -19.84 10.79
CA LEU A 344 -25.35 -20.75 10.02
C LEU A 344 -25.23 -20.31 8.56
N GLN A 345 -24.03 -20.46 8.00
CA GLN A 345 -23.82 -20.54 6.56
C GLN A 345 -23.92 -22.00 6.14
N LEU A 346 -24.76 -22.26 5.17
CA LEU A 346 -25.10 -23.59 4.66
C LEU A 346 -24.47 -23.77 3.29
N VAL A 347 -23.74 -24.84 3.06
CA VAL A 347 -23.17 -25.21 1.76
C VAL A 347 -23.99 -26.33 1.15
N HIS A 348 -24.63 -26.03 0.04
CA HIS A 348 -25.46 -27.00 -0.68
C HIS A 348 -24.62 -27.87 -1.61
N THR A 349 -25.05 -29.12 -1.83
CA THR A 349 -24.38 -30.03 -2.78
C THR A 349 -24.48 -29.54 -4.22
N GLN A 350 -25.52 -28.76 -4.54
CA GLN A 350 -25.72 -28.16 -5.85
C GLN A 350 -26.34 -26.78 -5.73
N ALA A 351 -26.04 -25.91 -6.71
CA ALA A 351 -26.73 -24.65 -6.93
C ALA A 351 -27.01 -24.51 -8.43
N ARG A 352 -28.17 -23.98 -8.79
CA ARG A 352 -28.41 -23.61 -10.18
C ARG A 352 -27.70 -22.31 -10.50
N SER A 353 -27.03 -22.28 -11.65
CA SER A 353 -26.47 -21.06 -12.20
C SER A 353 -27.01 -20.90 -13.63
N GLU A 354 -28.18 -20.27 -13.75
CA GLU A 354 -28.65 -19.89 -15.08
C GLU A 354 -28.17 -18.50 -15.43
N PRO A 355 -27.17 -18.38 -16.32
CA PRO A 355 -26.69 -17.07 -16.73
C PRO A 355 -27.72 -16.38 -17.63
N LEU A 356 -27.82 -15.05 -17.51
CA LEU A 356 -28.49 -14.25 -18.52
C LEU A 356 -27.54 -14.12 -19.73
N ILE A 357 -28.01 -14.48 -20.92
CA ILE A 357 -27.22 -14.35 -22.15
C ILE A 357 -28.03 -13.51 -23.14
N LEU A 358 -27.44 -12.39 -23.60
CA LEU A 358 -28.03 -11.50 -24.59
C LEU A 358 -27.07 -11.28 -25.74
N ASP A 359 -27.50 -11.64 -26.94
CA ASP A 359 -26.78 -11.31 -28.17
C ASP A 359 -27.15 -9.89 -28.59
N LEU A 360 -26.21 -8.99 -28.47
CA LEU A 360 -26.37 -7.57 -28.80
C LEU A 360 -25.60 -7.17 -30.08
N ARG A 361 -25.14 -8.13 -30.87
CA ARG A 361 -24.52 -7.86 -32.15
C ARG A 361 -25.51 -7.15 -33.09
N GLY A 362 -25.06 -6.09 -33.72
CA GLY A 362 -25.91 -5.24 -34.57
C GLY A 362 -26.93 -4.37 -33.80
N ASN A 363 -26.96 -4.38 -32.49
CA ASN A 363 -27.86 -3.54 -31.68
C ASN A 363 -27.22 -2.18 -31.41
N PRO A 364 -27.73 -1.05 -31.92
CA PRO A 364 -27.15 0.28 -31.67
C PRO A 364 -27.31 0.75 -30.22
N GLU A 365 -28.26 0.17 -29.47
CA GLU A 365 -28.52 0.51 -28.05
C GLU A 365 -27.83 -0.47 -27.06
N ALA A 366 -26.90 -1.26 -27.54
CA ALA A 366 -26.22 -2.28 -26.72
C ALA A 366 -25.62 -1.73 -25.43
N GLY A 367 -25.07 -0.50 -25.44
CA GLY A 367 -24.56 0.19 -24.25
C GLY A 367 -25.67 0.49 -23.23
N THR A 368 -26.77 1.03 -23.70
CA THR A 368 -27.95 1.37 -22.86
C THR A 368 -28.55 0.10 -22.20
N VAL A 369 -28.62 -1.02 -22.93
CA VAL A 369 -29.10 -2.30 -22.40
C VAL A 369 -28.19 -2.81 -21.28
N LEU A 370 -26.87 -2.71 -21.47
CA LEU A 370 -25.88 -3.10 -20.46
C LEU A 370 -26.00 -2.22 -19.20
N ASP A 371 -26.02 -0.89 -19.38
CA ASP A 371 -26.09 0.06 -18.25
C ASP A 371 -27.38 -0.12 -17.43
N GLU A 372 -28.50 -0.35 -18.12
CA GLU A 372 -29.79 -0.63 -17.48
C GLU A 372 -29.73 -1.93 -16.68
N HIS A 373 -29.13 -3.00 -17.23
CA HIS A 373 -28.95 -4.25 -16.51
C HIS A 373 -28.10 -4.06 -15.25
N ILE A 374 -26.96 -3.37 -15.36
CA ILE A 374 -26.09 -3.05 -14.23
C ILE A 374 -26.86 -2.29 -13.16
N ARG A 375 -27.62 -1.26 -13.57
CA ARG A 375 -28.46 -0.47 -12.66
C ARG A 375 -29.49 -1.35 -11.92
N GLN A 376 -30.15 -2.26 -12.62
CA GLN A 376 -31.12 -3.17 -12.02
C GLN A 376 -30.46 -4.14 -11.05
N ARG A 377 -29.26 -4.66 -11.38
CA ARG A 377 -28.55 -5.64 -10.52
C ARG A 377 -28.05 -5.00 -9.23
N ARG A 378 -27.68 -3.76 -9.20
CA ARG A 378 -27.29 -3.04 -7.98
C ARG A 378 -28.38 -3.05 -6.90
N PHE A 379 -29.65 -3.07 -7.28
CA PHE A 379 -30.80 -3.07 -6.37
C PHE A 379 -31.51 -4.43 -6.28
N HIS A 380 -30.91 -5.47 -6.85
CA HIS A 380 -31.50 -6.80 -6.81
C HIS A 380 -31.45 -7.38 -5.39
N ARG A 381 -32.54 -8.07 -4.99
CA ARG A 381 -32.61 -8.71 -3.68
C ARG A 381 -32.47 -10.19 -3.80
N TYR A 382 -31.47 -10.72 -3.14
CA TYR A 382 -31.22 -12.14 -3.04
C TYR A 382 -32.06 -12.79 -1.93
N SER A 383 -32.54 -13.99 -2.16
CA SER A 383 -33.13 -14.83 -1.13
C SER A 383 -32.04 -15.51 -0.33
N LEU A 384 -31.82 -15.06 0.92
CA LEU A 384 -30.71 -15.55 1.73
C LEU A 384 -30.78 -17.00 2.11
N GLN A 385 -32.02 -17.59 2.14
CA GLN A 385 -32.31 -18.99 2.50
C GLN A 385 -32.05 -19.97 1.35
N GLN A 386 -31.76 -19.48 0.16
CA GLN A 386 -31.53 -20.33 -1.02
C GLN A 386 -30.12 -20.06 -1.58
N PRO A 387 -29.43 -21.09 -2.12
CA PRO A 387 -28.16 -20.89 -2.82
C PRO A 387 -28.37 -20.08 -4.11
N GLY A 388 -27.28 -19.48 -4.62
CA GLY A 388 -27.35 -18.64 -5.81
C GLY A 388 -27.46 -17.14 -5.49
N LEU A 389 -26.74 -16.69 -4.47
CA LEU A 389 -26.64 -15.28 -4.11
C LEU A 389 -25.78 -14.48 -5.13
N PHE A 390 -25.84 -14.88 -6.39
CA PHE A 390 -25.08 -14.30 -7.51
C PHE A 390 -25.82 -14.45 -8.84
N LEU A 391 -25.38 -13.70 -9.85
CA LEU A 391 -25.79 -13.90 -11.25
C LEU A 391 -24.63 -13.52 -12.18
N PHE A 392 -24.36 -14.36 -13.16
CA PHE A 392 -23.56 -14.03 -14.33
C PHE A 392 -24.46 -13.62 -15.50
N ALA A 393 -24.10 -12.52 -16.17
CA ALA A 393 -24.76 -12.06 -17.39
C ALA A 393 -23.72 -11.81 -18.48
N ALA A 394 -23.94 -12.40 -19.66
CA ALA A 394 -23.07 -12.29 -20.83
C ALA A 394 -23.79 -11.46 -21.91
N PHE A 395 -23.18 -10.37 -22.33
CA PHE A 395 -23.65 -9.49 -23.40
C PHE A 395 -22.69 -9.62 -24.58
N VAL A 396 -23.12 -10.33 -25.61
CA VAL A 396 -22.28 -10.63 -26.78
C VAL A 396 -22.30 -9.46 -27.73
N ARG A 397 -21.12 -8.97 -28.12
CA ARG A 397 -20.94 -7.86 -29.04
C ARG A 397 -20.17 -8.27 -30.29
N GLU A 398 -20.17 -7.40 -31.33
CA GLU A 398 -19.36 -7.61 -32.53
C GLU A 398 -17.86 -7.76 -32.24
N ASP A 399 -17.36 -7.01 -31.25
CA ASP A 399 -15.95 -6.84 -30.90
C ASP A 399 -15.57 -7.47 -29.55
N GLY A 400 -16.36 -8.40 -29.03
CA GLY A 400 -16.07 -9.11 -27.80
C GLY A 400 -17.26 -9.41 -26.90
N LEU A 401 -16.99 -9.56 -25.61
CA LEU A 401 -17.94 -9.96 -24.58
C LEU A 401 -17.92 -8.97 -23.41
N ASP A 402 -19.08 -8.44 -23.02
CA ASP A 402 -19.28 -7.81 -21.73
C ASP A 402 -19.84 -8.88 -20.76
N LEU A 403 -19.05 -9.21 -19.73
CA LEU A 403 -19.45 -10.11 -18.65
C LEU A 403 -19.79 -9.27 -17.41
N VAL A 404 -21.02 -9.38 -16.95
CA VAL A 404 -21.47 -8.75 -15.70
C VAL A 404 -21.64 -9.85 -14.65
N PHE A 405 -20.95 -9.68 -13.52
CA PHE A 405 -21.07 -10.55 -12.36
C PHE A 405 -21.63 -9.75 -11.19
N SER A 406 -22.81 -10.13 -10.71
CA SER A 406 -23.45 -9.49 -9.56
C SER A 406 -23.68 -10.50 -8.45
N PHE A 407 -23.44 -10.10 -7.18
CA PHE A 407 -23.54 -10.99 -6.05
C PHE A 407 -23.82 -10.21 -4.76
N HIS A 408 -24.25 -10.94 -3.70
CA HIS A 408 -24.30 -10.38 -2.35
C HIS A 408 -22.92 -10.49 -1.71
N HIS A 409 -22.37 -9.39 -1.22
CA HIS A 409 -21.00 -9.31 -0.67
C HIS A 409 -20.74 -10.27 0.50
N ALA A 410 -21.79 -10.76 1.19
CA ALA A 410 -21.64 -11.74 2.28
C ALA A 410 -21.03 -13.08 1.86
N ILE A 411 -20.95 -13.40 0.54
CA ILE A 411 -20.38 -14.66 0.05
C ILE A 411 -19.00 -14.52 -0.57
N LEU A 412 -18.58 -13.32 -0.99
CA LEU A 412 -17.32 -13.11 -1.73
C LEU A 412 -16.66 -11.79 -1.35
N ASP A 413 -15.34 -11.79 -1.32
CA ASP A 413 -14.50 -10.58 -1.34
C ASP A 413 -13.93 -10.32 -2.75
N GLY A 414 -13.35 -9.13 -2.97
CA GLY A 414 -12.80 -8.72 -4.27
C GLY A 414 -11.70 -9.64 -4.79
N TRP A 415 -10.83 -10.17 -3.92
CA TRP A 415 -9.80 -11.14 -4.31
C TRP A 415 -10.42 -12.47 -4.75
N SER A 416 -11.45 -12.93 -4.06
CA SER A 416 -12.21 -14.12 -4.42
C SER A 416 -12.93 -13.98 -5.76
N VAL A 417 -13.46 -12.79 -6.04
CA VAL A 417 -14.05 -12.47 -7.35
C VAL A 417 -13.00 -12.56 -8.45
N ALA A 418 -11.82 -12.00 -8.24
CA ALA A 418 -10.73 -12.05 -9.21
C ALA A 418 -10.29 -13.51 -9.49
N ASN A 419 -10.09 -14.33 -8.44
CA ASN A 419 -9.80 -15.77 -8.59
C ASN A 419 -10.92 -16.50 -9.37
N LEU A 420 -12.16 -16.16 -9.10
CA LEU A 420 -13.32 -16.76 -9.73
C LEU A 420 -13.38 -16.45 -11.24
N ILE A 421 -13.10 -15.20 -11.63
CA ILE A 421 -13.08 -14.80 -13.04
C ILE A 421 -11.93 -15.46 -13.79
N VAL A 422 -10.74 -15.55 -13.18
CA VAL A 422 -9.61 -16.30 -13.76
C VAL A 422 -9.97 -17.75 -13.97
N ALA A 423 -10.60 -18.41 -12.97
CA ALA A 423 -11.05 -19.79 -13.08
C ALA A 423 -12.13 -19.97 -14.16
N LEU A 424 -13.07 -19.02 -14.28
CA LEU A 424 -14.13 -19.06 -15.30
C LEU A 424 -13.56 -18.97 -16.71
N VAL A 425 -12.59 -18.04 -16.94
CA VAL A 425 -11.95 -17.89 -18.24
C VAL A 425 -11.08 -19.12 -18.59
N ALA A 426 -10.37 -19.69 -17.63
CA ALA A 426 -9.62 -20.94 -17.80
C ALA A 426 -10.57 -22.11 -18.17
N ALA A 427 -11.67 -22.28 -17.42
CA ALA A 427 -12.67 -23.30 -17.71
C ALA A 427 -13.34 -23.12 -19.08
N TYR A 428 -13.61 -21.86 -19.49
CA TYR A 428 -14.14 -21.52 -20.81
C TYR A 428 -13.20 -21.94 -21.95
N ARG A 429 -11.90 -21.88 -21.73
CA ARG A 429 -10.87 -22.38 -22.67
C ARG A 429 -10.66 -23.89 -22.63
N GLY A 430 -11.40 -24.59 -21.77
CA GLY A 430 -11.24 -26.03 -21.58
C GLY A 430 -10.06 -26.42 -20.70
N GLU A 431 -9.44 -25.46 -20.01
CA GLU A 431 -8.33 -25.71 -19.09
C GLU A 431 -8.84 -26.37 -17.78
N PRO A 432 -7.98 -27.12 -17.06
CA PRO A 432 -8.34 -27.66 -15.76
C PRO A 432 -8.50 -26.55 -14.72
N LEU A 433 -9.51 -26.70 -13.83
CA LEU A 433 -9.61 -25.83 -12.66
C LEU A 433 -8.48 -26.12 -11.67
N PRO A 434 -8.08 -25.13 -10.87
CA PRO A 434 -7.10 -25.32 -9.80
C PRO A 434 -7.51 -26.45 -8.84
N SER A 435 -6.52 -27.07 -8.18
CA SER A 435 -6.76 -28.02 -7.09
C SER A 435 -7.67 -27.45 -6.01
N PRO A 436 -8.45 -28.29 -5.31
CA PRO A 436 -9.32 -27.81 -4.22
C PRO A 436 -8.53 -26.99 -3.19
N ALA A 437 -9.07 -25.82 -2.84
CA ALA A 437 -8.57 -24.99 -1.75
C ALA A 437 -9.05 -25.53 -0.39
N PRO A 438 -8.50 -25.06 0.75
CA PRO A 438 -9.02 -25.37 2.08
C PRO A 438 -10.53 -25.04 2.21
N ALA A 439 -11.22 -25.75 3.10
CA ALA A 439 -12.65 -25.53 3.35
C ALA A 439 -12.92 -24.09 3.84
N LEU A 440 -14.04 -23.51 3.43
CA LEU A 440 -14.48 -22.17 3.87
C LEU A 440 -14.55 -22.05 5.38
N ALA A 441 -15.01 -23.09 6.06
CA ALA A 441 -15.13 -23.15 7.50
C ALA A 441 -13.80 -22.99 8.26
N CYS A 442 -12.65 -23.24 7.62
CA CYS A 442 -11.34 -22.99 8.24
C CYS A 442 -11.17 -21.53 8.66
N HIS A 443 -11.68 -20.56 7.89
CA HIS A 443 -11.68 -19.16 8.26
C HIS A 443 -12.53 -18.90 9.53
N VAL A 444 -13.73 -19.48 9.58
CA VAL A 444 -14.62 -19.34 10.73
C VAL A 444 -14.03 -19.99 11.98
N ARG A 445 -13.40 -21.16 11.85
CA ARG A 445 -12.67 -21.81 12.95
C ARG A 445 -11.61 -20.88 13.56
N GLU A 446 -10.86 -20.17 12.73
CA GLU A 446 -9.84 -19.20 13.19
C GLU A 446 -10.47 -17.94 13.81
N GLU A 447 -11.60 -17.47 13.28
CA GLU A 447 -12.37 -16.37 13.88
C GLU A 447 -12.87 -16.75 15.28
N LEU A 448 -13.45 -17.95 15.45
CA LEU A 448 -13.90 -18.45 16.75
C LEU A 448 -12.73 -18.60 17.75
N ALA A 449 -11.57 -19.07 17.29
CA ALA A 449 -10.37 -19.13 18.12
C ALA A 449 -9.88 -17.73 18.52
N ALA A 450 -9.94 -16.76 17.62
CA ALA A 450 -9.59 -15.37 17.93
C ALA A 450 -10.55 -14.77 18.96
N LEU A 451 -11.86 -15.00 18.84
CA LEU A 451 -12.87 -14.55 19.81
C LEU A 451 -12.64 -15.11 21.21
N ALA A 452 -12.16 -16.36 21.31
CA ALA A 452 -11.83 -17.01 22.56
C ALA A 452 -10.46 -16.59 23.14
N SER A 453 -9.68 -15.75 22.45
CA SER A 453 -8.31 -15.39 22.83
C SER A 453 -8.26 -14.17 23.77
N PRO A 454 -7.87 -14.34 25.06
CA PRO A 454 -7.64 -13.22 25.97
C PRO A 454 -6.53 -12.27 25.47
N ALA A 455 -5.53 -12.80 24.76
CA ALA A 455 -4.45 -12.01 24.20
C ALA A 455 -4.96 -11.04 23.13
N ALA A 456 -5.92 -11.48 22.27
CA ALA A 456 -6.54 -10.61 21.29
C ALA A 456 -7.36 -9.49 21.95
N VAL A 457 -8.16 -9.83 22.96
CA VAL A 457 -8.91 -8.83 23.75
C VAL A 457 -7.96 -7.81 24.40
N GLY A 458 -6.89 -8.30 25.04
CA GLY A 458 -5.87 -7.44 25.70
C GLY A 458 -5.18 -6.49 24.71
N TYR A 459 -4.82 -6.99 23.52
CA TYR A 459 -4.21 -6.19 22.46
C TYR A 459 -5.13 -5.04 22.02
N TRP A 460 -6.38 -5.35 21.63
CA TRP A 460 -7.31 -4.33 21.13
C TRP A 460 -7.73 -3.35 22.21
N THR A 461 -7.91 -3.81 23.47
CA THR A 461 -8.18 -2.93 24.60
C THR A 461 -7.03 -1.95 24.82
N GLY A 462 -5.78 -2.44 24.84
CA GLY A 462 -4.60 -1.58 25.05
C GLY A 462 -4.36 -0.59 23.90
N LEU A 463 -4.51 -1.02 22.64
CA LEU A 463 -4.33 -0.15 21.48
C LEU A 463 -5.33 1.03 21.48
N LEU A 464 -6.57 0.74 21.87
CA LEU A 464 -7.69 1.69 21.77
C LEU A 464 -8.01 2.36 23.11
N GLU A 465 -7.20 2.14 24.16
CA GLU A 465 -7.40 2.78 25.46
C GLU A 465 -7.40 4.31 25.33
N GLY A 466 -8.47 4.93 25.78
CA GLY A 466 -8.66 6.39 25.72
C GLY A 466 -8.83 6.98 24.31
N ALA A 467 -8.83 6.14 23.27
CA ALA A 467 -9.03 6.60 21.90
C ALA A 467 -10.52 6.84 21.59
N ARG A 468 -10.77 7.75 20.64
CA ARG A 468 -12.09 7.94 20.03
C ARG A 468 -12.00 7.64 18.55
N MET A 469 -13.02 7.01 17.99
CA MET A 469 -13.10 6.78 16.54
C MET A 469 -13.20 8.12 15.81
N THR A 470 -12.32 8.33 14.83
CA THR A 470 -12.26 9.59 14.09
C THR A 470 -13.50 9.76 13.23
N ARG A 471 -14.15 10.90 13.36
CA ARG A 471 -15.36 11.28 12.63
C ARG A 471 -15.09 12.52 11.79
N LEU A 472 -15.76 12.62 10.66
CA LEU A 472 -15.75 13.82 9.80
C LEU A 472 -17.01 14.67 10.00
N ASP A 473 -17.53 14.68 11.23
CA ASP A 473 -18.72 15.44 11.61
C ASP A 473 -18.46 16.95 11.39
N GLY A 474 -19.35 17.61 10.68
CA GLY A 474 -19.21 19.03 10.36
C GLY A 474 -18.45 19.35 9.06
N PHE A 475 -17.78 18.40 8.45
CA PHE A 475 -17.16 18.59 7.13
C PHE A 475 -18.23 18.89 6.05
N GLY A 476 -19.46 18.35 6.21
CA GLY A 476 -20.58 18.47 5.28
C GLY A 476 -21.65 19.52 5.62
N ALA A 477 -21.45 20.34 6.64
CA ALA A 477 -22.53 21.16 7.23
C ALA A 477 -23.11 22.28 6.33
N HIS A 478 -22.58 22.52 5.15
CA HIS A 478 -22.94 23.67 4.31
C HIS A 478 -23.49 23.34 2.91
N GLU A 479 -23.65 22.06 2.55
CA GLU A 479 -24.26 21.71 1.25
C GLU A 479 -25.77 21.43 1.37
N PRO A 480 -26.56 21.79 0.32
CA PRO A 480 -27.99 21.54 0.34
C PRO A 480 -28.31 20.04 0.43
N GLN A 481 -29.32 19.69 1.22
CA GLN A 481 -29.80 18.31 1.43
C GLN A 481 -30.15 17.54 0.13
N ALA A 482 -30.37 18.24 -0.99
CA ALA A 482 -30.68 17.67 -2.30
C ALA A 482 -29.49 16.92 -2.98
N ALA A 483 -28.27 17.09 -2.45
CA ALA A 483 -27.07 16.40 -2.97
C ALA A 483 -26.69 15.13 -2.16
N GLN A 484 -27.52 14.72 -1.19
CA GLN A 484 -27.25 13.62 -0.29
C GLN A 484 -27.67 12.29 -0.89
N GLY A 485 -26.70 11.49 -1.26
CA GLY A 485 -26.80 10.09 -1.71
C GLY A 485 -25.41 9.50 -1.78
N PRO A 486 -25.27 8.15 -1.80
CA PRO A 486 -23.96 7.52 -1.91
C PRO A 486 -23.15 8.15 -3.04
N ALA A 487 -21.93 8.57 -2.73
CA ALA A 487 -21.04 9.22 -3.68
C ALA A 487 -19.79 8.36 -3.86
N SER A 488 -19.34 8.27 -5.12
CA SER A 488 -18.07 7.67 -5.48
C SER A 488 -17.29 8.64 -6.34
N HIS A 489 -16.03 8.85 -6.00
CA HIS A 489 -15.10 9.68 -6.75
C HIS A 489 -13.84 8.88 -7.07
N ARG A 490 -13.40 8.95 -8.34
CA ARG A 490 -12.15 8.33 -8.79
C ARG A 490 -11.12 9.41 -9.03
N GLU A 491 -9.93 9.24 -8.44
CA GLU A 491 -8.78 10.11 -8.60
C GLU A 491 -7.61 9.30 -9.13
N ALA A 492 -7.02 9.71 -10.24
CA ALA A 492 -5.86 9.05 -10.82
C ALA A 492 -4.59 9.49 -10.06
N LEU A 493 -3.63 8.57 -9.91
CA LEU A 493 -2.30 8.98 -9.46
C LEU A 493 -1.57 9.66 -10.62
N PRO A 494 -0.96 10.85 -10.38
CA PRO A 494 -0.13 11.52 -11.38
C PRO A 494 1.05 10.66 -11.82
N ASP A 495 1.49 10.87 -13.06
CA ASP A 495 2.64 10.17 -13.65
C ASP A 495 3.88 10.29 -12.76
N GLY A 496 4.57 9.19 -12.57
CA GLY A 496 5.81 9.09 -11.79
C GLY A 496 5.63 9.07 -10.25
N LEU A 497 4.46 9.38 -9.71
CA LEU A 497 4.22 9.35 -8.26
C LEU A 497 4.34 7.94 -7.70
N LEU A 498 3.73 6.96 -8.35
CA LEU A 498 3.77 5.56 -7.90
C LEU A 498 5.22 5.04 -7.82
N GLU A 499 6.06 5.36 -8.81
CA GLU A 499 7.46 4.91 -8.85
C GLU A 499 8.29 5.57 -7.74
N ARG A 500 8.03 6.84 -7.44
CA ARG A 500 8.65 7.54 -6.30
C ARG A 500 8.23 6.93 -4.97
N LEU A 501 6.93 6.65 -4.79
CA LEU A 501 6.43 5.99 -3.57
C LEU A 501 7.04 4.61 -3.37
N LYS A 502 7.12 3.80 -4.43
CA LYS A 502 7.80 2.49 -4.39
C LYS A 502 9.27 2.63 -4.01
N ALA A 503 9.97 3.61 -4.60
CA ALA A 503 11.37 3.88 -4.28
C ALA A 503 11.53 4.30 -2.81
N THR A 504 10.70 5.22 -2.32
CA THR A 504 10.71 5.66 -0.91
C THR A 504 10.40 4.49 0.03
N ALA A 505 9.38 3.69 -0.27
CA ALA A 505 9.02 2.50 0.51
C ALA A 505 10.21 1.52 0.59
N ALA A 506 10.81 1.18 -0.55
CA ALA A 506 11.97 0.27 -0.61
C ALA A 506 13.19 0.82 0.16
N GLN A 507 13.49 2.12 0.03
CA GLN A 507 14.59 2.77 0.76
C GLN A 507 14.42 2.72 2.27
N ARG A 508 13.18 2.71 2.74
CA ARG A 508 12.82 2.71 4.17
C ARG A 508 12.51 1.33 4.73
N GLY A 509 12.54 0.28 3.89
CA GLY A 509 12.13 -1.07 4.29
C GLY A 509 10.66 -1.13 4.71
N LEU A 510 9.80 -0.32 4.10
CA LEU A 510 8.37 -0.25 4.39
C LEU A 510 7.56 -0.81 3.22
N PRO A 511 6.43 -1.49 3.48
CA PRO A 511 5.47 -1.79 2.43
C PRO A 511 4.89 -0.51 1.81
N LEU A 512 4.65 -0.51 0.51
CA LEU A 512 3.95 0.59 -0.16
C LEU A 512 2.60 0.90 0.52
N LYS A 513 1.88 -0.12 0.95
CA LYS A 513 0.62 -0.02 1.71
C LYS A 513 0.74 0.90 2.91
N SER A 514 1.87 0.88 3.63
CA SER A 514 2.06 1.70 4.83
C SER A 514 2.15 3.19 4.53
N LEU A 515 2.76 3.57 3.39
CA LEU A 515 2.78 4.95 2.92
C LEU A 515 1.37 5.41 2.52
N LEU A 516 0.63 4.55 1.83
CA LEU A 516 -0.75 4.82 1.41
C LEU A 516 -1.68 4.95 2.62
N LEU A 517 -1.54 4.10 3.64
CA LEU A 517 -2.29 4.17 4.89
C LEU A 517 -1.92 5.42 5.70
N ALA A 518 -0.64 5.83 5.69
CA ALA A 518 -0.21 7.08 6.31
C ALA A 518 -0.89 8.29 5.65
N ALA A 519 -0.93 8.35 4.31
CA ALA A 519 -1.64 9.39 3.59
C ALA A 519 -3.13 9.44 3.96
N HIS A 520 -3.77 8.28 4.19
CA HIS A 520 -5.15 8.21 4.67
C HIS A 520 -5.30 8.80 6.07
N CYS A 521 -4.44 8.44 7.03
CA CYS A 521 -4.48 8.97 8.38
C CYS A 521 -4.21 10.48 8.40
N LEU A 522 -3.25 10.97 7.62
CA LEU A 522 -2.93 12.38 7.46
C LEU A 522 -4.11 13.17 6.85
N THR A 523 -4.80 12.57 5.86
CA THR A 523 -6.02 13.15 5.29
C THR A 523 -7.11 13.27 6.35
N LEU A 524 -7.35 12.22 7.13
CA LEU A 524 -8.32 12.25 8.22
C LEU A 524 -7.97 13.28 9.30
N HIS A 525 -6.69 13.39 9.68
CA HIS A 525 -6.21 14.43 10.61
C HIS A 525 -6.61 15.83 10.16
N LEU A 526 -6.36 16.15 8.88
CA LEU A 526 -6.69 17.46 8.30
C LEU A 526 -8.19 17.78 8.38
N PHE A 527 -9.05 16.84 7.99
CA PHE A 527 -10.48 17.08 7.89
C PHE A 527 -11.23 16.90 9.22
N SER A 528 -10.71 16.08 10.14
CA SER A 528 -11.29 15.87 11.47
C SER A 528 -10.73 16.82 12.54
N ARG A 529 -9.57 17.42 12.30
CA ARG A 529 -8.79 18.21 13.27
C ARG A 529 -8.42 17.40 14.53
N SER A 530 -8.24 16.10 14.38
CA SER A 530 -7.85 15.20 15.47
C SER A 530 -6.36 14.88 15.37
N ASP A 531 -5.58 15.12 16.42
CA ASP A 531 -4.15 14.78 16.47
C ASP A 531 -3.93 13.27 16.64
N SER A 532 -4.89 12.56 17.24
CA SER A 532 -4.93 11.11 17.33
C SER A 532 -6.02 10.57 16.40
N VAL A 533 -5.63 9.98 15.29
CA VAL A 533 -6.54 9.45 14.27
C VAL A 533 -6.77 7.96 14.53
N VAL A 534 -8.04 7.56 14.60
CA VAL A 534 -8.44 6.14 14.62
C VAL A 534 -9.35 5.85 13.44
N THR A 535 -8.94 4.93 12.57
CA THR A 535 -9.66 4.51 11.37
C THR A 535 -9.56 3.01 11.18
N GLY A 536 -10.33 2.43 10.25
CA GLY A 536 -10.23 1.02 9.90
C GLY A 536 -9.19 0.77 8.81
N ALA A 537 -8.43 -0.29 8.92
CA ALA A 537 -7.65 -0.85 7.81
C ALA A 537 -8.24 -2.19 7.41
N ILE A 538 -8.62 -2.36 6.13
CA ILE A 538 -9.12 -3.64 5.65
C ILE A 538 -7.95 -4.61 5.55
N SER A 539 -8.12 -5.75 6.21
CA SER A 539 -7.13 -6.80 6.37
C SER A 539 -7.63 -8.12 5.78
N ASN A 540 -6.71 -8.88 5.20
CA ASN A 540 -6.97 -10.23 4.72
C ASN A 540 -6.98 -11.22 5.90
N GLY A 541 -8.11 -11.86 6.14
CA GLY A 541 -8.32 -12.87 7.18
C GLY A 541 -8.19 -14.31 6.71
N ARG A 542 -7.74 -14.58 5.47
CA ARG A 542 -7.56 -15.95 4.99
C ARG A 542 -6.72 -16.78 5.96
N PRO A 543 -7.06 -18.05 6.17
CA PRO A 543 -6.28 -18.93 7.03
C PRO A 543 -4.86 -19.10 6.50
N GLU A 544 -3.91 -19.33 7.40
CA GLU A 544 -2.51 -19.55 7.04
C GLU A 544 -2.28 -21.02 6.62
N LEU A 545 -3.04 -21.48 5.63
CA LEU A 545 -3.02 -22.83 5.08
C LEU A 545 -2.46 -22.84 3.66
N PRO A 546 -1.88 -23.96 3.19
CA PRO A 546 -1.53 -24.12 1.79
C PRO A 546 -2.73 -23.84 0.88
N ASP A 547 -2.47 -23.15 -0.24
CA ASP A 547 -3.48 -22.81 -1.24
C ASP A 547 -4.64 -21.91 -0.74
N ALA A 548 -4.49 -21.28 0.44
CA ALA A 548 -5.50 -20.35 0.97
C ALA A 548 -5.66 -19.08 0.12
N ASP A 549 -4.64 -18.68 -0.65
CA ASP A 549 -4.71 -17.61 -1.65
C ASP A 549 -5.72 -17.90 -2.77
N ARG A 550 -6.03 -19.19 -3.01
CA ARG A 550 -7.01 -19.64 -4.00
C ARG A 550 -8.40 -19.83 -3.43
N MET A 551 -8.57 -19.72 -2.12
CA MET A 551 -9.90 -19.81 -1.51
C MET A 551 -10.82 -18.74 -2.06
N VAL A 552 -12.07 -19.13 -2.37
CA VAL A 552 -13.13 -18.25 -2.85
C VAL A 552 -14.20 -18.16 -1.77
N GLY A 553 -14.42 -16.97 -1.23
CA GLY A 553 -15.31 -16.70 -0.10
C GLY A 553 -15.18 -15.26 0.38
N LEU A 554 -15.73 -14.96 1.55
CA LEU A 554 -15.51 -13.68 2.24
C LEU A 554 -14.51 -13.89 3.38
N PHE A 555 -13.33 -13.29 3.26
CA PHE A 555 -12.21 -13.47 4.20
C PHE A 555 -11.65 -12.15 4.71
N LEU A 556 -12.39 -11.07 4.56
CA LEU A 556 -11.94 -9.76 5.03
C LEU A 556 -12.23 -9.58 6.53
N ASN A 557 -11.46 -8.72 7.15
CA ASN A 557 -11.81 -8.08 8.41
C ASN A 557 -11.35 -6.62 8.35
N THR A 558 -12.02 -5.74 9.07
CA THR A 558 -11.57 -4.36 9.25
C THR A 558 -11.00 -4.25 10.66
N VAL A 559 -9.71 -3.92 10.75
CA VAL A 559 -9.03 -3.74 12.02
C VAL A 559 -8.76 -2.26 12.28
N PRO A 560 -9.02 -1.75 13.48
CA PRO A 560 -8.68 -0.38 13.83
C PRO A 560 -7.17 -0.16 13.78
N VAL A 561 -6.78 0.99 13.25
CA VAL A 561 -5.42 1.53 13.37
C VAL A 561 -5.49 2.89 14.06
N ARG A 562 -4.51 3.16 14.92
CA ARG A 562 -4.38 4.41 15.65
C ARG A 562 -3.08 5.08 15.25
N SER A 563 -3.14 6.34 14.87
CA SER A 563 -1.99 7.14 14.44
C SER A 563 -1.95 8.46 15.16
N GLU A 564 -0.85 8.75 15.84
CA GLU A 564 -0.52 10.06 16.38
C GLU A 564 0.24 10.83 15.30
N ILE A 565 -0.23 12.04 14.95
CA ILE A 565 0.32 12.81 13.84
C ILE A 565 1.27 13.91 14.33
N ALA A 566 0.88 14.62 15.39
CA ALA A 566 1.62 15.77 15.89
C ALA A 566 3.06 15.40 16.29
N GLY A 567 4.02 16.16 15.80
CA GLY A 567 5.45 16.01 16.15
C GLY A 567 6.20 14.89 15.39
N HIS A 568 5.55 14.21 14.45
CA HIS A 568 6.17 13.19 13.62
C HIS A 568 6.47 13.72 12.21
N SER A 569 7.48 13.15 11.56
CA SER A 569 7.71 13.32 10.13
C SER A 569 6.75 12.47 9.31
N TRP A 570 6.62 12.77 8.02
CA TRP A 570 5.77 12.01 7.11
C TRP A 570 6.04 10.50 7.16
N ILE A 571 7.32 10.11 7.16
CA ILE A 571 7.72 8.71 7.13
C ILE A 571 7.58 8.03 8.49
N GLU A 572 7.74 8.76 9.60
CA GLU A 572 7.55 8.20 10.95
C GLU A 572 6.09 7.78 11.19
N VAL A 573 5.13 8.50 10.59
CA VAL A 573 3.71 8.08 10.60
C VAL A 573 3.54 6.73 9.90
N ALA A 574 4.15 6.56 8.72
CA ALA A 574 4.07 5.31 7.96
C ALA A 574 4.76 4.14 8.69
N ASP A 575 5.92 4.39 9.30
CA ASP A 575 6.67 3.39 10.06
C ASP A 575 5.92 2.96 11.33
N ALA A 576 5.31 3.90 12.05
CA ALA A 576 4.48 3.61 13.22
C ALA A 576 3.27 2.72 12.86
N LEU A 577 2.59 3.01 11.74
CA LEU A 577 1.49 2.21 11.24
C LEU A 577 1.94 0.81 10.81
N PHE A 578 3.10 0.67 10.16
CA PHE A 578 3.65 -0.63 9.81
C PHE A 578 4.00 -1.46 11.04
N ARG A 579 4.64 -0.85 12.05
CA ARG A 579 4.91 -1.53 13.33
C ARG A 579 3.63 -2.02 13.98
N GLN A 580 2.58 -1.18 14.00
CA GLN A 580 1.28 -1.55 14.55
C GLN A 580 0.62 -2.71 13.78
N GLU A 581 0.67 -2.69 12.43
CA GLU A 581 0.15 -3.78 11.59
C GLU A 581 0.90 -5.09 11.85
N ARG A 582 2.21 -5.04 11.96
CA ARG A 582 3.05 -6.20 12.29
C ARG A 582 2.74 -6.77 13.67
N ASP A 583 2.66 -5.92 14.68
CA ASP A 583 2.42 -6.34 16.06
C ASP A 583 0.96 -6.83 16.25
N GLY A 584 0.02 -6.25 15.51
CA GLY A 584 -1.40 -6.64 15.47
C GLY A 584 -1.70 -7.85 14.60
N HIS A 585 -0.75 -8.34 13.80
CA HIS A 585 -1.00 -9.40 12.81
C HIS A 585 -1.59 -10.66 13.43
N ALA A 586 -1.10 -11.09 14.58
CA ALA A 586 -1.63 -12.27 15.29
C ALA A 586 -3.08 -12.09 15.76
N HIS A 587 -3.57 -10.86 15.86
CA HIS A 587 -4.89 -10.49 16.36
C HIS A 587 -5.86 -10.01 15.26
N ARG A 588 -5.42 -10.01 14.00
CA ARG A 588 -6.17 -9.45 12.86
C ARG A 588 -7.49 -10.15 12.54
N ARG A 589 -7.66 -11.39 13.04
CA ARG A 589 -8.90 -12.19 12.87
C ARG A 589 -9.93 -11.93 13.95
N TYR A 590 -9.61 -11.13 14.97
CA TYR A 590 -10.60 -10.72 15.97
C TYR A 590 -11.60 -9.76 15.32
N PRO A 591 -12.91 -10.09 15.29
CA PRO A 591 -13.86 -9.36 14.45
C PRO A 591 -14.04 -7.90 14.86
N LEU A 592 -14.21 -7.01 13.87
CA LEU A 592 -14.47 -5.57 14.12
C LEU A 592 -15.65 -5.35 15.07
N SER A 593 -16.76 -6.09 14.89
CA SER A 593 -17.94 -5.95 15.74
C SER A 593 -17.64 -6.23 17.23
N ALA A 594 -16.74 -7.15 17.53
CA ALA A 594 -16.31 -7.44 18.89
C ALA A 594 -15.35 -6.35 19.42
N ILE A 595 -14.47 -5.80 18.55
CA ILE A 595 -13.60 -4.67 18.90
C ILE A 595 -14.44 -3.44 19.25
N GLN A 596 -15.46 -3.12 18.44
CA GLN A 596 -16.37 -2.01 18.66
C GLN A 596 -17.16 -2.14 19.98
N GLN A 597 -17.52 -3.37 20.37
CA GLN A 597 -18.15 -3.63 21.67
C GLN A 597 -17.21 -3.36 22.85
N ILE A 598 -15.90 -3.67 22.71
CA ILE A 598 -14.89 -3.36 23.74
C ILE A 598 -14.77 -1.84 23.93
N VAL A 599 -14.75 -1.08 22.84
CA VAL A 599 -14.51 0.38 22.86
C VAL A 599 -15.78 1.17 23.12
N GLY A 600 -16.96 0.63 22.76
CA GLY A 600 -18.25 1.30 22.85
C GLY A 600 -18.45 2.39 21.82
N ASP A 601 -17.68 2.37 20.71
CA ASP A 601 -17.75 3.33 19.61
C ASP A 601 -17.61 2.61 18.26
N GLU A 602 -18.14 3.20 17.17
CA GLU A 602 -18.18 2.61 15.84
C GLU A 602 -17.21 3.31 14.87
N LEU A 603 -16.49 2.53 14.07
CA LEU A 603 -15.67 3.06 12.98
C LEU A 603 -16.53 3.73 11.91
N SER A 604 -16.22 4.99 11.59
CA SER A 604 -16.90 5.74 10.54
C SER A 604 -16.12 5.79 9.22
N SER A 605 -14.81 5.52 9.26
CA SER A 605 -13.93 5.52 8.09
C SER A 605 -13.10 4.25 7.99
N ALA A 606 -12.76 3.87 6.75
CA ALA A 606 -11.86 2.75 6.50
C ALA A 606 -10.97 3.01 5.28
N PHE A 607 -9.83 2.32 5.28
CA PHE A 607 -8.84 2.29 4.20
C PHE A 607 -8.71 0.87 3.65
N ASN A 608 -8.67 0.75 2.33
CA ASN A 608 -8.48 -0.51 1.63
C ASN A 608 -7.38 -0.38 0.58
N TYR A 609 -6.44 -1.30 0.56
CA TYR A 609 -5.44 -1.43 -0.49
C TYR A 609 -5.66 -2.74 -1.24
N VAL A 610 -6.01 -2.63 -2.51
CA VAL A 610 -6.35 -3.76 -3.39
C VAL A 610 -5.34 -3.84 -4.53
N ASN A 611 -4.55 -4.89 -4.55
CA ASN A 611 -3.63 -5.20 -5.65
C ASN A 611 -4.14 -6.41 -6.42
N LEU A 612 -4.74 -6.17 -7.59
CA LEU A 612 -5.40 -7.21 -8.40
C LEU A 612 -4.43 -7.90 -9.41
N HIS A 613 -3.18 -8.14 -9.01
CA HIS A 613 -2.22 -8.87 -9.85
C HIS A 613 -2.69 -10.28 -10.23
N VAL A 614 -3.65 -10.87 -9.50
CA VAL A 614 -4.29 -12.13 -9.87
C VAL A 614 -4.99 -12.07 -11.24
N LEU A 615 -5.33 -10.89 -11.75
CA LEU A 615 -5.92 -10.69 -13.08
C LEU A 615 -4.89 -10.66 -14.22
N GLU A 616 -3.58 -10.62 -13.93
CA GLU A 616 -2.53 -10.59 -14.96
C GLU A 616 -2.65 -11.70 -16.02
N PRO A 617 -3.08 -12.95 -15.69
CA PRO A 617 -3.28 -13.99 -16.71
C PRO A 617 -4.41 -13.68 -17.71
N LEU A 618 -5.25 -12.68 -17.43
CA LEU A 618 -6.38 -12.27 -18.28
C LEU A 618 -5.98 -11.19 -19.30
N TRP A 619 -5.01 -11.48 -20.15
CA TRP A 619 -4.52 -10.54 -21.17
C TRP A 619 -5.60 -10.07 -22.18
N GLN A 620 -6.76 -10.77 -22.26
CA GLN A 620 -7.92 -10.37 -23.07
C GLN A 620 -8.84 -9.37 -22.35
N LEU A 621 -8.59 -9.08 -21.08
CA LEU A 621 -9.37 -8.08 -20.35
C LEU A 621 -9.03 -6.68 -20.85
N ARG A 622 -10.06 -5.96 -21.36
CA ARG A 622 -9.90 -4.62 -21.92
C ARG A 622 -10.38 -3.50 -21.01
N ASP A 623 -11.43 -3.78 -20.22
CA ASP A 623 -12.02 -2.80 -19.29
C ASP A 623 -12.58 -3.53 -18.08
N PHE A 624 -12.54 -2.86 -16.94
CA PHE A 624 -13.02 -3.38 -15.67
C PHE A 624 -13.68 -2.26 -14.87
N ARG A 625 -14.93 -2.47 -14.47
CA ARG A 625 -15.70 -1.52 -13.65
C ARG A 625 -16.37 -2.21 -12.49
N VAL A 626 -16.45 -1.50 -11.37
CA VAL A 626 -17.03 -2.03 -10.11
C VAL A 626 -18.01 -1.02 -9.54
N TRP A 627 -19.17 -1.54 -9.11
CA TRP A 627 -20.17 -0.80 -8.33
C TRP A 627 -20.35 -1.52 -7.00
N GLU A 628 -19.95 -0.85 -5.94
CA GLU A 628 -20.06 -1.30 -4.55
C GLU A 628 -20.57 -0.13 -3.72
N GLU A 629 -21.37 -0.40 -2.71
CA GLU A 629 -21.80 0.56 -1.71
C GLU A 629 -21.43 0.07 -0.31
N THR A 630 -20.94 0.99 0.52
CA THR A 630 -20.48 0.71 1.87
C THR A 630 -21.40 1.38 2.92
N ASN A 631 -21.35 0.89 4.16
CA ASN A 631 -21.97 1.56 5.30
C ASN A 631 -21.01 2.53 6.01
N PHE A 632 -19.72 2.58 5.63
CA PHE A 632 -18.78 3.56 6.15
C PHE A 632 -19.15 4.96 5.64
N ALA A 633 -19.02 5.96 6.50
CA ALA A 633 -19.17 7.36 6.09
C ALA A 633 -18.10 7.73 5.06
N LEU A 634 -16.90 7.16 5.18
CA LEU A 634 -15.79 7.28 4.23
C LEU A 634 -15.06 5.95 4.06
N LEU A 635 -14.96 5.46 2.82
CA LEU A 635 -14.07 4.36 2.47
C LEU A 635 -13.11 4.83 1.37
N VAL A 636 -11.82 4.78 1.66
CA VAL A 636 -10.77 5.09 0.69
C VAL A 636 -10.18 3.78 0.18
N ASN A 637 -10.40 3.48 -1.09
CA ASN A 637 -9.82 2.36 -1.78
C ASN A 637 -8.64 2.83 -2.65
N VAL A 638 -7.46 2.25 -2.45
CA VAL A 638 -6.34 2.36 -3.39
C VAL A 638 -6.28 1.07 -4.18
N ILE A 639 -6.53 1.17 -5.48
CA ILE A 639 -6.71 0.00 -6.35
C ILE A 639 -5.60 -0.01 -7.40
N ALA A 640 -4.86 -1.10 -7.46
CA ALA A 640 -3.88 -1.38 -8.50
C ALA A 640 -4.42 -2.47 -9.44
N THR A 641 -4.46 -2.17 -10.74
CA THR A 641 -4.87 -3.09 -11.80
C THR A 641 -3.80 -3.18 -12.88
N PRO A 642 -3.71 -4.28 -13.62
CA PRO A 642 -2.76 -4.40 -14.73
C PRO A 642 -3.03 -3.40 -15.89
N SER A 643 -4.29 -3.00 -16.11
CA SER A 643 -4.71 -2.14 -17.23
C SER A 643 -4.59 -0.65 -16.93
N ASP A 644 -5.02 -0.22 -15.73
CA ASP A 644 -5.21 1.20 -15.39
C ASP A 644 -4.12 1.75 -14.46
N GLY A 645 -3.13 0.91 -14.09
CA GLY A 645 -2.15 1.27 -13.07
C GLY A 645 -2.79 1.39 -11.68
N MET A 646 -2.45 2.43 -10.94
CA MET A 646 -2.99 2.65 -9.59
C MET A 646 -3.84 3.91 -9.55
N TYR A 647 -5.00 3.83 -8.89
CA TYR A 647 -5.91 4.96 -8.69
C TYR A 647 -6.59 4.89 -7.31
N LEU A 648 -7.10 6.02 -6.86
CA LEU A 648 -7.94 6.13 -5.68
C LEU A 648 -9.41 6.04 -6.07
N ARG A 649 -10.20 5.32 -5.27
CA ARG A 649 -11.66 5.41 -5.28
C ARG A 649 -12.11 5.77 -3.87
N ILE A 650 -12.84 6.87 -3.76
CA ILE A 650 -13.33 7.42 -2.51
C ILE A 650 -14.83 7.25 -2.50
N ASP A 651 -15.30 6.36 -1.65
CA ASP A 651 -16.70 6.03 -1.51
C ASP A 651 -17.25 6.61 -0.21
N SER A 652 -18.45 7.19 -0.24
CA SER A 652 -19.17 7.67 0.94
C SER A 652 -20.60 7.17 0.97
N ASP A 653 -21.14 6.99 2.17
CA ASP A 653 -22.55 6.61 2.36
C ASP A 653 -23.54 7.76 2.06
N GLY A 654 -23.02 8.93 1.69
CA GLY A 654 -23.77 10.12 1.29
C GLY A 654 -24.45 10.88 2.42
N ARG A 655 -24.17 10.56 3.69
CA ARG A 655 -24.81 11.24 4.83
C ARG A 655 -24.01 12.42 5.35
N GLY A 656 -22.68 12.37 5.24
CA GLY A 656 -21.79 13.38 5.79
C GLY A 656 -20.76 13.93 4.79
N ILE A 657 -20.57 13.26 3.65
CA ILE A 657 -19.56 13.59 2.64
C ILE A 657 -20.23 13.65 1.27
N SER A 658 -20.25 14.80 0.65
CA SER A 658 -20.76 15.01 -0.69
C SER A 658 -19.75 14.59 -1.76
N ARG A 659 -20.18 14.57 -3.04
CA ARG A 659 -19.29 14.26 -4.18
C ARG A 659 -18.15 15.27 -4.32
N SER A 660 -18.41 16.57 -4.10
CA SER A 660 -17.38 17.60 -4.16
C SER A 660 -16.35 17.45 -3.02
N GLN A 661 -16.81 17.06 -1.85
CA GLN A 661 -15.95 16.78 -0.71
C GLN A 661 -15.14 15.49 -0.91
N ALA A 662 -15.71 14.45 -1.51
CA ALA A 662 -14.97 13.25 -1.89
C ALA A 662 -13.85 13.57 -2.90
N ALA A 663 -14.11 14.46 -3.87
CA ALA A 663 -13.09 14.96 -4.79
C ALA A 663 -11.98 15.75 -4.08
N LEU A 664 -12.34 16.61 -3.12
CA LEU A 664 -11.37 17.35 -2.32
C LEU A 664 -10.50 16.40 -1.46
N ILE A 665 -11.09 15.38 -0.86
CA ILE A 665 -10.37 14.32 -0.13
C ILE A 665 -9.37 13.64 -1.07
N GLY A 666 -9.78 13.28 -2.30
CA GLY A 666 -8.91 12.63 -3.29
C GLY A 666 -7.73 13.49 -3.68
N ALA A 667 -7.97 14.74 -4.04
CA ALA A 667 -6.91 15.69 -4.40
C ALA A 667 -5.93 15.91 -3.24
N THR A 668 -6.45 16.06 -2.01
CA THR A 668 -5.62 16.20 -0.81
C THR A 668 -4.78 14.95 -0.54
N PHE A 669 -5.38 13.77 -0.70
CA PHE A 669 -4.67 12.50 -0.53
C PHE A 669 -3.48 12.39 -1.51
N VAL A 670 -3.69 12.73 -2.78
CA VAL A 670 -2.62 12.73 -3.80
C VAL A 670 -1.50 13.70 -3.45
N GLU A 671 -1.83 14.90 -2.99
CA GLU A 671 -0.82 15.88 -2.54
C GLU A 671 0.00 15.36 -1.34
N LEU A 672 -0.65 14.70 -0.39
CA LEU A 672 0.04 14.08 0.75
C LEU A 672 0.94 12.92 0.32
N LEU A 673 0.55 12.15 -0.70
CA LEU A 673 1.42 11.14 -1.29
C LEU A 673 2.68 11.74 -1.93
N TRP A 674 2.57 12.91 -2.58
CA TRP A 674 3.74 13.63 -3.08
C TRP A 674 4.68 14.04 -1.96
N ARG A 675 4.14 14.53 -0.83
CA ARG A 675 4.96 14.88 0.35
C ARG A 675 5.68 13.66 0.92
N LEU A 676 4.98 12.56 1.08
CA LEU A 676 5.56 11.28 1.52
C LEU A 676 6.67 10.78 0.58
N ALA A 677 6.53 11.02 -0.73
CA ALA A 677 7.50 10.60 -1.73
C ALA A 677 8.74 11.52 -1.79
N GLU A 678 8.54 12.85 -1.70
CA GLU A 678 9.61 13.82 -1.96
C GLU A 678 10.27 14.36 -0.69
N HIS A 679 9.51 14.40 0.43
CA HIS A 679 9.95 15.01 1.69
C HIS A 679 9.73 14.09 2.91
N PRO A 680 10.03 12.79 2.83
CA PRO A 680 9.62 11.80 3.84
C PRO A 680 10.08 12.13 5.28
N ASP A 681 11.24 12.80 5.44
CA ASP A 681 11.83 13.11 6.73
C ASP A 681 11.44 14.49 7.29
N GLU A 682 10.70 15.29 6.52
CA GLU A 682 10.21 16.58 7.01
C GLU A 682 9.07 16.36 8.01
N ALA A 683 8.93 17.26 8.99
CA ALA A 683 7.78 17.23 9.90
C ALA A 683 6.47 17.32 9.10
N ALA A 684 5.46 16.59 9.52
CA ALA A 684 4.15 16.63 8.89
C ALA A 684 3.50 18.01 9.15
N ASP A 685 3.86 18.98 8.32
CA ASP A 685 3.32 20.33 8.30
C ASP A 685 2.40 20.51 7.08
N PHE A 686 1.21 21.03 7.31
CA PHE A 686 0.14 21.17 6.32
C PHE A 686 0.01 22.60 5.78
N ALA A 687 0.95 23.50 6.09
CA ALA A 687 0.90 24.91 5.65
C ALA A 687 0.85 25.07 4.12
N PHE A 688 1.37 24.10 3.37
CA PHE A 688 1.35 24.08 1.90
C PHE A 688 -0.06 23.93 1.31
N LEU A 689 -1.03 23.42 2.06
CA LEU A 689 -2.45 23.31 1.66
C LEU A 689 -3.24 24.60 1.92
N ALA A 690 -2.65 25.58 2.60
CA ALA A 690 -3.30 26.87 2.78
C ALA A 690 -3.52 27.53 1.41
N PRO A 691 -4.72 28.11 1.14
CA PRO A 691 -4.94 28.82 -0.12
C PRO A 691 -3.88 29.90 -0.24
N ARG A 692 -3.11 29.89 -1.33
CA ARG A 692 -2.19 30.97 -1.67
C ARG A 692 -3.06 32.24 -1.75
N ARG A 693 -2.88 33.18 -0.84
CA ARG A 693 -3.47 34.50 -0.95
C ARG A 693 -2.84 35.12 -2.19
N ASP A 694 -3.64 35.20 -3.25
CA ASP A 694 -3.26 36.03 -4.40
C ASP A 694 -2.96 37.43 -3.87
N ALA A 695 -1.75 37.91 -4.13
CA ALA A 695 -1.28 39.24 -3.70
C ALA A 695 -2.06 40.38 -4.41
N ALA A 696 -3.13 40.07 -5.13
CA ALA A 696 -3.92 40.99 -5.93
C ALA A 696 -5.22 41.51 -5.26
N SER A 697 -5.55 41.07 -4.06
CA SER A 697 -6.73 41.57 -3.33
C SER A 697 -6.32 42.18 -1.98
N GLN A 698 -5.61 43.29 -2.01
CA GLN A 698 -5.71 44.24 -0.90
C GLN A 698 -7.06 44.95 -1.06
N PRO A 699 -7.94 44.94 -0.06
CA PRO A 699 -9.09 45.85 -0.08
C PRO A 699 -8.54 47.28 -0.04
N GLU A 700 -9.03 48.14 -0.96
CA GLU A 700 -8.79 49.56 -0.87
C GLU A 700 -9.19 50.05 0.53
N PRO A 701 -8.39 50.93 1.19
CA PRO A 701 -8.79 51.50 2.45
C PRO A 701 -10.09 52.28 2.25
N LEU A 702 -11.12 51.94 3.01
CA LEU A 702 -12.32 52.76 3.13
C LEU A 702 -11.85 54.15 3.60
N VAL A 703 -11.87 55.13 2.70
CA VAL A 703 -11.75 56.53 3.05
C VAL A 703 -13.13 56.99 3.52
N ASP A 704 -13.19 57.52 4.77
CA ASP A 704 -14.37 58.14 5.34
C ASP A 704 -14.94 59.31 4.52
#